data_c3f8d0921170187045b046c1d80a949e
#
_entry.id   c3f8d0921170187045b046c1d80a949e
#
_cell.length_a   1.000
_cell.length_b   1.000
_cell.length_c   1.000
_cell.angle_alpha   90.00
_cell.angle_beta   90.00
_cell.angle_gamma   90.00
#
_symmetry.space_group_name_H-M   'P 1'
#
loop_
_entity.id
_entity.type
_entity.pdbx_description
1 polymer ?
#
loop_
_entity_poly.entity_id
_entity_poly.type
_entity_poly.pdbx_seq_one_letter_code
_entity_poly.pdbx_strand_id
1 'polypeptide(L)'
;MDKEAFLGGESSGGGSRDRSSHFPRRSDAIAHGSPYQKAAALVDLAEDGVGLPEQILDQSSYETATKFYFIFVQFDLLWALNFFALIVLNFLEKPLWCAEYSAYSCSNREYYFLGQLPYLTGAESLVYEGVTLIILMIHTFFPISYEGFHIYWKSHLNQLKVIFLLILVADLMVYALYLSPVAFYSLPLRIAPYIRVVFFILNVRELRESILILAGMLSTYFNVVALGFLFLLFSSWVAYVMFEDTEQGKTVFTSFGTTLYQMFVLFTTSNNPDAWIPAYKASRWYCLYFVLYVLLGVYFVTNLILAVVYDSFKSQLAKQVSEKDRTRKRILGKVFNLIDKNNCGYLNKEQCIHLFEELNNYRTLPKISREDFELIFDELDDSHDFKINLDEFDDLCNAIALQFQKEDSPSCFEKFPTVYHSPLSENLNAFVRSPKFEYLVVFILILNLAAVIVETTLDIENNSAQKIWQKVEFVFGWLYVIEMVLKIYAYGFENYWRDGQNRFDFIITWVIVIGETATFLDPDGLTFLSNGEWIRYLLLARMLRLIRLLMHVQRYRAFVATFLTLIPSLMPYLGTIFCVMCIYCSLGLQIFGGTVNAGNPDLEGTDLAKNDYVLFNFNDYPNGMVTLFNLLVMGNWHIWMQSYKELTGTSWTYAYFVSFYLITILLLLNLVMAFVLEAFFAEMELETSENCEALGKEAGKDRRRSIGSKTRSQRIDILLHHMLSTELNQTQCSSP
;
A
#
# COMPACT_ATOMS: atom_id res chain seq x y z
N MET A 1 41.09 -0.65 50.35
CA MET A 1 41.22 0.14 51.59
C MET A 1 39.94 0.92 51.65
N ASP A 2 38.98 0.35 52.29
CA ASP A 2 38.53 0.51 53.68
C ASP A 2 37.60 1.69 53.83
N LYS A 3 36.37 1.40 54.07
CA LYS A 3 35.59 1.08 55.28
C LYS A 3 34.75 2.25 55.75
N GLU A 4 33.52 1.94 55.85
CA GLU A 4 32.55 1.83 56.97
C GLU A 4 31.80 3.13 57.24
N ALA A 5 30.52 3.12 57.11
CA ALA A 5 29.44 2.72 58.05
C ALA A 5 29.36 3.57 59.34
N PHE A 6 28.21 4.19 59.56
CA PHE A 6 27.48 4.17 60.84
C PHE A 6 26.16 4.96 60.74
N LEU A 7 25.06 4.27 60.73
CA LEU A 7 24.01 4.16 61.75
C LEU A 7 23.41 5.44 62.37
N GLY A 8 22.12 5.61 62.15
CA GLY A 8 21.21 5.77 63.27
C GLY A 8 20.37 7.04 63.26
N GLY A 9 19.06 6.89 63.17
CA GLY A 9 18.13 7.93 63.52
C GLY A 9 16.73 7.69 62.93
N GLU A 10 15.92 6.92 63.64
CA GLU A 10 14.46 6.82 63.46
C GLU A 10 13.80 8.16 63.65
N SER A 11 12.89 8.54 62.73
CA SER A 11 11.63 9.15 63.15
C SER A 11 10.57 8.91 62.07
N SER A 12 9.54 8.27 62.53
CA SER A 12 8.23 8.01 61.91
C SER A 12 7.60 9.24 61.24
N GLY A 13 7.15 9.04 60.00
CA GLY A 13 6.26 9.94 59.30
C GLY A 13 5.67 9.20 58.12
N GLY A 14 4.51 8.59 58.32
CA GLY A 14 3.80 7.83 57.32
C GLY A 14 3.40 8.68 56.11
N GLY A 15 3.85 8.25 54.97
CA GLY A 15 3.42 8.65 53.67
C GLY A 15 3.67 7.47 52.76
N SER A 16 2.71 6.59 52.68
CA SER A 16 2.65 5.53 51.66
C SER A 16 2.63 6.21 50.30
N ARG A 17 3.82 6.48 49.75
CA ARG A 17 3.95 6.62 48.31
C ARG A 17 3.82 5.22 47.73
N ASP A 18 2.59 4.88 47.33
CA ASP A 18 2.35 3.79 46.37
C ASP A 18 3.34 4.00 45.21
N ARG A 19 4.41 3.24 45.20
CA ARG A 19 5.15 2.99 43.96
C ARG A 19 4.17 2.24 43.07
N SER A 20 3.42 2.98 42.23
CA SER A 20 2.63 2.39 41.18
C SER A 20 3.57 1.50 40.37
N SER A 21 3.39 0.19 40.49
CA SER A 21 4.14 -0.78 39.70
C SER A 21 3.90 -0.46 38.25
N HIS A 22 4.93 0.03 37.56
CA HIS A 22 4.86 0.37 36.15
C HIS A 22 4.88 -0.94 35.36
N PHE A 23 3.77 -1.21 34.65
CA PHE A 23 3.64 -2.38 33.79
C PHE A 23 4.09 -2.02 32.36
N PRO A 24 5.18 -2.62 31.84
CA PRO A 24 5.73 -2.29 30.53
C PRO A 24 4.87 -2.79 29.36
N ARG A 25 3.91 -3.71 29.62
CA ARG A 25 3.04 -4.30 28.60
C ARG A 25 1.60 -3.88 28.78
N ARG A 26 0.91 -3.54 27.67
CA ARG A 26 -0.51 -3.19 27.64
C ARG A 26 -1.38 -4.27 28.29
N SER A 27 -1.09 -5.54 28.02
CA SER A 27 -1.81 -6.69 28.59
C SER A 27 -1.74 -6.75 30.12
N ASP A 28 -0.60 -6.40 30.69
CA ASP A 28 -0.41 -6.43 32.14
C ASP A 28 -1.03 -5.20 32.79
N ALA A 29 -0.96 -4.05 32.12
CA ALA A 29 -1.61 -2.82 32.54
C ALA A 29 -3.12 -2.97 32.64
N ILE A 30 -3.76 -3.58 31.64
CA ILE A 30 -5.23 -3.78 31.63
C ILE A 30 -5.68 -4.79 32.71
N ALA A 31 -4.84 -5.79 33.03
CA ALA A 31 -5.19 -6.80 34.03
C ALA A 31 -4.98 -6.35 35.48
N HIS A 32 -3.89 -5.64 35.75
CA HIS A 32 -3.40 -5.36 37.12
C HIS A 32 -3.05 -3.89 37.37
N GLY A 33 -3.19 -3.03 36.34
CA GLY A 33 -2.83 -1.63 36.41
C GLY A 33 -3.81 -0.77 37.22
N SER A 34 -3.37 0.46 37.48
CA SER A 34 -4.21 1.51 38.03
C SER A 34 -5.32 1.89 37.01
N PRO A 35 -6.40 2.59 37.45
CA PRO A 35 -7.43 3.05 36.53
C PRO A 35 -6.89 3.88 35.35
N TYR A 36 -5.85 4.69 35.58
CA TYR A 36 -5.19 5.48 34.53
C TYR A 36 -4.39 4.62 33.56
N GLN A 37 -3.69 3.59 34.05
CA GLN A 37 -2.98 2.64 33.20
C GLN A 37 -3.94 1.82 32.32
N LYS A 38 -5.08 1.39 32.90
CA LYS A 38 -6.15 0.74 32.15
C LYS A 38 -6.75 1.67 31.11
N ALA A 39 -7.02 2.91 31.48
CA ALA A 39 -7.54 3.95 30.60
C ALA A 39 -6.57 4.21 29.44
N ALA A 40 -5.28 4.39 29.71
CA ALA A 40 -4.26 4.60 28.67
C ALA A 40 -4.15 3.42 27.69
N ALA A 41 -4.20 2.18 28.19
CA ALA A 41 -4.21 0.99 27.33
C ALA A 41 -5.48 0.91 26.46
N LEU A 42 -6.63 1.34 26.99
CA LEU A 42 -7.87 1.37 26.20
C LEU A 42 -7.90 2.50 25.16
N VAL A 43 -7.29 3.68 25.43
CA VAL A 43 -7.13 4.75 24.44
C VAL A 43 -6.25 4.26 23.30
N ASP A 44 -5.13 3.60 23.60
CA ASP A 44 -4.26 3.01 22.59
C ASP A 44 -5.00 1.94 21.74
N LEU A 45 -5.89 1.16 22.38
CA LEU A 45 -6.78 0.24 21.66
C LEU A 45 -7.78 0.97 20.73
N ALA A 46 -8.33 2.10 21.19
CA ALA A 46 -9.26 2.90 20.40
C ALA A 46 -8.58 3.55 19.20
N GLU A 47 -7.31 3.97 19.34
CA GLU A 47 -6.50 4.56 18.28
C GLU A 47 -6.15 3.54 17.19
N ASP A 48 -5.73 2.32 17.56
CA ASP A 48 -5.38 1.25 16.63
C ASP A 48 -6.58 0.72 15.82
N GLY A 49 -7.79 1.04 16.22
CA GLY A 49 -9.03 0.51 15.62
C GLY A 49 -9.22 -0.98 15.88
N VAL A 50 -10.23 -1.29 16.64
CA VAL A 50 -10.44 -2.53 17.39
C VAL A 50 -10.69 -3.76 16.56
N GLY A 51 -9.93 -4.82 16.81
CA GLY A 51 -10.28 -6.19 16.40
C GLY A 51 -11.19 -6.96 17.38
N LEU A 52 -11.64 -6.33 18.47
CA LEU A 52 -12.59 -6.92 19.42
C LEU A 52 -14.00 -6.77 18.92
N PRO A 53 -14.85 -7.82 18.93
CA PRO A 53 -16.27 -7.72 18.64
C PRO A 53 -16.98 -6.73 19.58
N GLU A 54 -17.86 -5.89 19.02
CA GLU A 54 -18.63 -4.89 19.76
C GLU A 54 -19.36 -5.48 20.98
N GLN A 55 -19.84 -6.71 20.85
CA GLN A 55 -20.56 -7.43 21.91
C GLN A 55 -19.71 -7.67 23.18
N ILE A 56 -18.37 -7.74 23.05
CA ILE A 56 -17.49 -7.95 24.20
C ILE A 56 -17.31 -6.67 24.99
N LEU A 57 -17.35 -5.53 24.32
CA LEU A 57 -17.19 -4.23 24.97
C LEU A 57 -18.27 -3.94 26.04
N ASP A 58 -19.45 -4.53 25.90
CA ASP A 58 -20.56 -4.34 26.83
C ASP A 58 -20.59 -5.38 27.98
N GLN A 59 -19.69 -6.37 27.94
CA GLN A 59 -19.60 -7.40 28.97
C GLN A 59 -18.70 -6.98 30.13
N SER A 60 -18.98 -7.52 31.33
CA SER A 60 -18.14 -7.31 32.53
C SER A 60 -16.73 -7.91 32.40
N SER A 61 -16.52 -8.82 31.45
CA SER A 61 -15.23 -9.49 31.18
C SER A 61 -14.36 -8.81 30.12
N TYR A 62 -14.72 -7.58 29.67
CA TYR A 62 -14.01 -6.91 28.58
C TYR A 62 -12.51 -6.66 28.86
N GLU A 63 -12.13 -6.44 30.14
CA GLU A 63 -10.73 -6.25 30.51
C GLU A 63 -9.90 -7.52 30.26
N THR A 64 -10.45 -8.68 30.61
CA THR A 64 -9.78 -9.97 30.36
C THR A 64 -9.65 -10.26 28.87
N ALA A 65 -10.71 -9.99 28.11
CA ALA A 65 -10.70 -10.11 26.65
C ALA A 65 -9.65 -9.18 26.01
N THR A 66 -9.60 -7.92 26.43
CA THR A 66 -8.62 -6.95 25.94
C THR A 66 -7.17 -7.37 26.28
N LYS A 67 -6.94 -7.99 27.44
CA LYS A 67 -5.64 -8.54 27.80
C LYS A 67 -5.17 -9.60 26.78
N PHE A 68 -6.02 -10.60 26.51
CA PHE A 68 -5.68 -11.65 25.54
C PHE A 68 -5.54 -11.10 24.11
N TYR A 69 -6.34 -10.11 23.74
CA TYR A 69 -6.19 -9.42 22.47
C TYR A 69 -4.84 -8.73 22.34
N PHE A 70 -4.36 -8.02 23.35
CA PHE A 70 -3.02 -7.43 23.33
C PHE A 70 -1.89 -8.46 23.27
N ILE A 71 -2.06 -9.63 23.90
CA ILE A 71 -1.12 -10.74 23.75
C ILE A 71 -1.11 -11.23 22.30
N PHE A 72 -2.28 -11.38 21.67
CA PHE A 72 -2.39 -11.79 20.29
C PHE A 72 -1.70 -10.82 19.32
N VAL A 73 -1.92 -9.52 19.48
CA VAL A 73 -1.30 -8.45 18.68
C VAL A 73 0.22 -8.39 18.88
N GLN A 74 0.74 -8.79 20.03
CA GLN A 74 2.20 -8.84 20.26
C GLN A 74 2.90 -9.78 19.26
N PHE A 75 2.23 -10.82 18.77
CA PHE A 75 2.75 -11.77 17.79
C PHE A 75 2.41 -11.39 16.34
N ASP A 76 1.95 -10.17 16.08
CA ASP A 76 1.50 -9.73 14.75
C ASP A 76 2.56 -9.94 13.66
N LEU A 77 3.82 -9.66 13.95
CA LEU A 77 4.94 -9.91 13.04
C LEU A 77 5.07 -11.40 12.68
N LEU A 78 4.87 -12.31 13.65
CA LEU A 78 4.93 -13.75 13.40
C LEU A 78 3.77 -14.19 12.50
N TRP A 79 2.57 -13.66 12.76
CA TRP A 79 1.39 -13.95 11.94
C TRP A 79 1.58 -13.44 10.52
N ALA A 80 2.05 -12.20 10.34
CA ALA A 80 2.32 -11.61 9.04
C ALA A 80 3.38 -12.40 8.26
N LEU A 81 4.47 -12.82 8.89
CA LEU A 81 5.50 -13.67 8.29
C LEU A 81 4.92 -15.03 7.86
N ASN A 82 4.04 -15.64 8.67
CA ASN A 82 3.41 -16.91 8.31
C ASN A 82 2.47 -16.77 7.11
N PHE A 83 1.69 -15.69 7.04
CA PHE A 83 0.81 -15.43 5.88
C PHE A 83 1.62 -15.19 4.61
N PHE A 84 2.72 -14.42 4.73
CA PHE A 84 3.64 -14.24 3.61
C PHE A 84 4.27 -15.56 3.17
N ALA A 85 4.70 -16.40 4.13
CA ALA A 85 5.25 -17.71 3.85
C ALA A 85 4.25 -18.61 3.09
N LEU A 86 2.95 -18.58 3.44
CA LEU A 86 1.92 -19.32 2.72
C LEU A 86 1.79 -18.91 1.24
N ILE A 87 1.92 -17.60 0.95
CA ILE A 87 1.88 -17.12 -0.44
C ILE A 87 3.16 -17.49 -1.19
N VAL A 88 4.33 -17.32 -0.55
CA VAL A 88 5.63 -17.66 -1.15
C VAL A 88 5.71 -19.15 -1.53
N LEU A 89 5.05 -20.04 -0.78
CA LEU A 89 5.00 -21.45 -1.11
C LEU A 89 4.41 -21.71 -2.52
N ASN A 90 3.43 -20.92 -2.97
CA ASN A 90 2.87 -21.06 -4.32
C ASN A 90 3.92 -20.80 -5.42
N PHE A 91 4.91 -19.96 -5.16
CA PHE A 91 6.01 -19.68 -6.10
C PHE A 91 7.09 -20.75 -6.10
N LEU A 92 7.27 -21.45 -4.98
CA LEU A 92 8.33 -22.43 -4.78
C LEU A 92 7.84 -23.88 -5.00
N GLU A 93 6.53 -24.08 -5.02
CA GLU A 93 5.94 -25.39 -5.24
C GLU A 93 6.07 -25.81 -6.70
N LYS A 94 6.44 -27.08 -6.93
CA LYS A 94 6.56 -27.64 -8.27
C LYS A 94 5.19 -27.70 -8.94
N PRO A 95 5.02 -27.19 -10.18
CA PRO A 95 3.75 -27.24 -10.88
C PRO A 95 3.21 -28.68 -11.06
N LEU A 96 1.89 -28.89 -10.92
CA LEU A 96 1.27 -30.22 -10.98
C LEU A 96 1.46 -30.93 -12.30
N TRP A 97 1.35 -30.21 -13.42
CA TRP A 97 1.55 -30.77 -14.76
C TRP A 97 2.95 -31.37 -14.97
N CYS A 98 3.96 -30.88 -14.23
CA CYS A 98 5.30 -31.43 -14.25
C CYS A 98 5.41 -32.84 -13.69
N ALA A 99 4.51 -33.21 -12.79
CA ALA A 99 4.54 -34.53 -12.15
C ALA A 99 3.84 -35.61 -13.02
N GLU A 100 2.91 -35.20 -13.86
CA GLU A 100 2.13 -36.09 -14.72
C GLU A 100 2.95 -36.60 -15.93
N TYR A 101 3.84 -35.73 -16.46
CA TYR A 101 4.74 -36.10 -17.56
C TYR A 101 6.10 -36.48 -17.01
N SER A 102 6.41 -37.72 -16.87
CA SER A 102 7.66 -38.37 -16.47
C SER A 102 8.89 -37.51 -16.08
N ALA A 103 9.87 -38.06 -15.39
CA ALA A 103 11.03 -37.42 -14.75
C ALA A 103 11.85 -36.40 -15.58
N TYR A 104 11.58 -36.23 -16.86
CA TYR A 104 12.32 -35.33 -17.76
C TYR A 104 11.74 -33.94 -17.91
N SER A 105 10.47 -33.73 -17.61
CA SER A 105 9.76 -32.52 -18.05
C SER A 105 10.23 -31.23 -17.38
N CYS A 106 10.44 -31.25 -16.08
CA CYS A 106 10.81 -30.01 -15.37
C CYS A 106 12.32 -29.81 -15.17
N SER A 107 13.16 -30.76 -15.54
CA SER A 107 14.61 -30.60 -15.49
C SER A 107 15.16 -29.78 -16.66
N ASN A 108 14.49 -29.80 -17.81
CA ASN A 108 14.85 -28.97 -18.96
C ASN A 108 14.04 -27.66 -18.95
N ARG A 109 14.57 -26.63 -18.29
CA ARG A 109 13.90 -25.33 -18.12
C ARG A 109 13.75 -24.59 -19.45
N GLU A 110 14.69 -24.69 -20.34
CA GLU A 110 14.66 -24.04 -21.66
C GLU A 110 13.57 -24.62 -22.55
N TYR A 111 13.35 -25.94 -22.49
CA TYR A 111 12.32 -26.62 -23.28
C TYR A 111 10.90 -26.16 -22.93
N TYR A 112 10.61 -25.89 -21.66
CA TYR A 112 9.31 -25.42 -21.18
C TYR A 112 9.29 -23.92 -20.88
N PHE A 113 10.31 -23.18 -21.23
CA PHE A 113 10.42 -21.74 -20.97
C PHE A 113 10.15 -21.38 -19.50
N LEU A 114 10.68 -22.14 -18.55
CA LEU A 114 10.45 -21.96 -17.12
C LEU A 114 11.32 -20.84 -16.54
N GLY A 115 10.81 -20.19 -15.49
CA GLY A 115 11.53 -19.20 -14.70
C GLY A 115 12.74 -19.78 -13.95
N GLN A 116 13.52 -18.91 -13.31
CA GLN A 116 14.78 -19.29 -12.65
C GLN A 116 14.64 -19.66 -11.17
N LEU A 117 13.45 -19.51 -10.57
CA LEU A 117 13.24 -19.83 -9.16
C LEU A 117 13.44 -21.34 -8.89
N PRO A 118 14.14 -21.71 -7.79
CA PRO A 118 14.29 -23.11 -7.42
C PRO A 118 12.96 -23.69 -6.97
N TYR A 119 12.68 -24.95 -7.34
CA TYR A 119 11.52 -25.68 -6.83
C TYR A 119 11.92 -26.49 -5.60
N LEU A 120 11.03 -26.49 -4.61
CA LEU A 120 11.14 -27.38 -3.45
C LEU A 120 10.90 -28.83 -3.86
N THR A 121 11.63 -29.74 -3.22
CA THR A 121 11.32 -31.16 -3.33
C THR A 121 9.97 -31.45 -2.65
N GLY A 122 9.31 -32.57 -3.02
CA GLY A 122 8.02 -32.90 -2.43
C GLY A 122 8.05 -33.03 -0.90
N ALA A 123 9.14 -33.55 -0.33
CA ALA A 123 9.31 -33.66 1.12
C ALA A 123 9.53 -32.28 1.77
N GLU A 124 10.34 -31.42 1.17
CA GLU A 124 10.56 -30.04 1.67
C GLU A 124 9.28 -29.21 1.62
N SER A 125 8.50 -29.32 0.54
CA SER A 125 7.20 -28.65 0.40
C SER A 125 6.22 -29.12 1.48
N LEU A 126 6.17 -30.44 1.77
CA LEU A 126 5.32 -31.00 2.82
C LEU A 126 5.68 -30.48 4.22
N VAL A 127 6.98 -30.45 4.55
CA VAL A 127 7.45 -29.93 5.84
C VAL A 127 7.16 -28.43 5.97
N TYR A 128 7.43 -27.66 4.92
CA TYR A 128 7.16 -26.23 4.89
C TYR A 128 5.67 -25.94 5.10
N GLU A 129 4.79 -26.62 4.35
CA GLU A 129 3.35 -26.47 4.48
C GLU A 129 2.85 -26.92 5.85
N GLY A 130 3.39 -28.01 6.40
CA GLY A 130 3.04 -28.52 7.72
C GLY A 130 3.36 -27.52 8.85
N VAL A 131 4.54 -26.91 8.81
CA VAL A 131 4.95 -25.89 9.80
C VAL A 131 4.05 -24.66 9.71
N THR A 132 3.82 -24.15 8.51
CA THR A 132 2.95 -22.96 8.31
C THR A 132 1.50 -23.23 8.73
N LEU A 133 0.98 -24.45 8.51
CA LEU A 133 -0.35 -24.85 8.95
C LEU A 133 -0.48 -24.96 10.47
N ILE A 134 0.54 -25.43 11.19
CA ILE A 134 0.53 -25.47 12.66
C ILE A 134 0.42 -24.05 13.22
N ILE A 135 1.22 -23.11 12.69
CA ILE A 135 1.17 -21.70 13.11
C ILE A 135 -0.21 -21.11 12.75
N LEU A 136 -0.73 -21.40 11.58
CA LEU A 136 -2.06 -20.96 11.13
C LEU A 136 -3.18 -21.51 12.03
N MET A 137 -3.07 -22.75 12.50
CA MET A 137 -4.02 -23.36 13.42
C MET A 137 -4.03 -22.61 14.76
N ILE A 138 -2.86 -22.32 15.31
CA ILE A 138 -2.72 -21.53 16.54
C ILE A 138 -3.37 -20.16 16.33
N HIS A 139 -3.04 -19.45 15.24
CA HIS A 139 -3.62 -18.15 14.92
C HIS A 139 -5.14 -18.20 14.82
N THR A 140 -5.71 -19.21 14.18
CA THR A 140 -7.15 -19.33 13.94
C THR A 140 -7.94 -19.62 15.22
N PHE A 141 -7.39 -20.39 16.16
CA PHE A 141 -8.08 -20.74 17.40
C PHE A 141 -7.75 -19.81 18.58
N PHE A 142 -6.67 -19.03 18.53
CA PHE A 142 -6.33 -18.10 19.59
C PHE A 142 -7.46 -17.10 19.92
N PRO A 143 -8.22 -16.58 18.94
CA PRO A 143 -9.36 -15.67 19.19
C PRO A 143 -10.42 -16.21 20.15
N ILE A 144 -10.55 -17.53 20.30
CA ILE A 144 -11.48 -18.12 21.28
C ILE A 144 -11.15 -17.65 22.70
N SER A 145 -9.90 -17.36 23.00
CA SER A 145 -9.47 -16.94 24.33
C SER A 145 -9.96 -15.52 24.71
N TYR A 146 -10.20 -14.64 23.73
CA TYR A 146 -10.66 -13.28 23.97
C TYR A 146 -12.10 -13.02 23.51
N GLU A 147 -12.59 -13.70 22.48
CA GLU A 147 -13.98 -13.61 22.03
C GLU A 147 -14.92 -14.50 22.88
N GLY A 148 -14.38 -15.59 23.40
CA GLY A 148 -15.17 -16.66 24.02
C GLY A 148 -15.79 -17.59 22.98
N PHE A 149 -16.01 -18.86 23.39
CA PHE A 149 -16.46 -19.92 22.49
C PHE A 149 -17.76 -19.59 21.76
N HIS A 150 -18.75 -19.01 22.47
CA HIS A 150 -20.07 -18.76 21.89
C HIS A 150 -20.05 -17.66 20.82
N ILE A 151 -19.31 -16.55 21.05
CA ILE A 151 -19.23 -15.42 20.10
C ILE A 151 -18.37 -15.85 18.90
N TYR A 152 -17.27 -16.55 19.14
CA TYR A 152 -16.40 -17.06 18.09
C TYR A 152 -17.17 -17.90 17.06
N TRP A 153 -17.97 -18.87 17.51
CA TRP A 153 -18.76 -19.72 16.60
C TRP A 153 -20.00 -19.04 16.02
N LYS A 154 -20.46 -17.94 16.56
CA LYS A 154 -21.52 -17.13 15.95
C LYS A 154 -21.03 -16.32 14.75
N SER A 155 -19.74 -16.04 14.67
CA SER A 155 -19.13 -15.31 13.56
C SER A 155 -18.99 -16.20 12.33
N HIS A 156 -19.66 -15.86 11.23
CA HIS A 156 -19.54 -16.57 9.95
C HIS A 156 -18.11 -16.56 9.41
N LEU A 157 -17.35 -15.49 9.68
CA LEU A 157 -15.95 -15.37 9.27
C LEU A 157 -15.07 -16.44 9.94
N ASN A 158 -15.24 -16.64 11.25
CA ASN A 158 -14.48 -17.64 11.99
C ASN A 158 -14.87 -19.07 11.57
N GLN A 159 -16.14 -19.32 11.31
CA GLN A 159 -16.61 -20.58 10.75
C GLN A 159 -15.94 -20.87 9.40
N LEU A 160 -15.91 -19.87 8.51
CA LEU A 160 -15.28 -19.99 7.19
C LEU A 160 -13.77 -20.28 7.30
N LYS A 161 -13.05 -19.58 8.20
CA LYS A 161 -11.64 -19.85 8.48
C LYS A 161 -11.40 -21.29 8.92
N VAL A 162 -12.23 -21.82 9.82
CA VAL A 162 -12.10 -23.20 10.30
C VAL A 162 -12.38 -24.19 9.17
N ILE A 163 -13.40 -23.96 8.33
CA ILE A 163 -13.69 -24.83 7.17
C ILE A 163 -12.49 -24.85 6.21
N PHE A 164 -11.95 -23.70 5.85
CA PHE A 164 -10.79 -23.66 4.96
C PHE A 164 -9.53 -24.28 5.59
N LEU A 165 -9.33 -24.14 6.90
CA LEU A 165 -8.25 -24.80 7.60
C LEU A 165 -8.37 -26.32 7.50
N LEU A 166 -9.59 -26.86 7.71
CA LEU A 166 -9.84 -28.31 7.56
C LEU A 166 -9.58 -28.78 6.13
N ILE A 167 -9.95 -27.99 5.12
CA ILE A 167 -9.68 -28.32 3.72
C ILE A 167 -8.17 -28.33 3.45
N LEU A 168 -7.40 -27.35 3.97
CA LEU A 168 -5.94 -27.35 3.82
C LEU A 168 -5.28 -28.56 4.49
N VAL A 169 -5.73 -28.93 5.69
CA VAL A 169 -5.23 -30.12 6.38
C VAL A 169 -5.57 -31.37 5.58
N ALA A 170 -6.76 -31.48 5.03
CA ALA A 170 -7.17 -32.61 4.19
C ALA A 170 -6.32 -32.68 2.89
N ASP A 171 -6.10 -31.52 2.23
CA ASP A 171 -5.25 -31.43 1.02
C ASP A 171 -3.81 -31.85 1.33
N LEU A 172 -3.24 -31.39 2.46
CA LEU A 172 -1.91 -31.78 2.92
C LEU A 172 -1.82 -33.30 3.17
N MET A 173 -2.85 -33.91 3.81
CA MET A 173 -2.89 -35.33 4.06
C MET A 173 -2.95 -36.15 2.75
N VAL A 174 -3.77 -35.70 1.78
CA VAL A 174 -3.86 -36.30 0.46
C VAL A 174 -2.52 -36.20 -0.28
N TYR A 175 -1.85 -35.08 -0.19
CA TYR A 175 -0.53 -34.88 -0.80
C TYR A 175 0.55 -35.75 -0.12
N ALA A 176 0.51 -35.86 1.19
CA ALA A 176 1.41 -36.74 1.94
C ALA A 176 1.20 -38.24 1.56
N LEU A 177 -0.05 -38.67 1.38
CA LEU A 177 -0.39 -40.00 0.89
C LEU A 177 0.11 -40.24 -0.54
N TYR A 178 -0.01 -39.26 -1.40
CA TYR A 178 0.52 -39.29 -2.78
C TYR A 178 2.06 -39.46 -2.81
N LEU A 179 2.79 -38.77 -1.93
CA LEU A 179 4.25 -38.91 -1.81
C LEU A 179 4.69 -40.21 -1.13
N SER A 180 3.78 -40.89 -0.44
CA SER A 180 4.09 -42.18 0.21
C SER A 180 4.12 -43.31 -0.83
N PRO A 181 4.82 -44.43 -0.56
CA PRO A 181 4.84 -45.60 -1.47
C PRO A 181 3.49 -46.32 -1.61
N VAL A 182 2.45 -45.90 -0.90
CA VAL A 182 1.08 -46.40 -1.03
C VAL A 182 0.43 -45.69 -2.20
N ALA A 183 0.52 -46.28 -3.37
CA ALA A 183 0.27 -45.66 -4.66
C ALA A 183 -1.16 -45.16 -4.91
N PHE A 184 -1.30 -43.84 -5.11
CA PHE A 184 -2.31 -43.29 -6.00
C PHE A 184 -1.66 -43.05 -7.38
N TYR A 185 -2.22 -43.67 -8.43
CA TYR A 185 -1.68 -43.58 -9.80
C TYR A 185 -2.00 -42.26 -10.50
N SER A 186 -2.87 -41.41 -9.94
CA SER A 186 -3.21 -40.09 -10.49
C SER A 186 -2.98 -38.99 -9.45
N LEU A 187 -2.38 -37.90 -9.89
CA LEU A 187 -2.17 -36.74 -9.05
C LEU A 187 -3.53 -36.10 -8.70
N PRO A 188 -3.87 -35.96 -7.42
CA PRO A 188 -5.10 -35.28 -7.06
C PRO A 188 -5.00 -33.79 -7.39
N LEU A 189 -6.14 -33.18 -7.75
CA LEU A 189 -6.24 -31.72 -7.94
C LEU A 189 -5.88 -31.02 -6.62
N ARG A 190 -4.85 -30.18 -6.62
CA ARG A 190 -4.45 -29.40 -5.45
C ARG A 190 -5.32 -28.14 -5.34
N ILE A 191 -6.03 -28.03 -4.22
CA ILE A 191 -6.87 -26.88 -3.90
C ILE A 191 -6.11 -25.89 -3.00
N ALA A 192 -5.04 -26.36 -2.33
CA ALA A 192 -4.24 -25.56 -1.41
C ALA A 192 -3.78 -24.20 -1.96
N PRO A 193 -3.27 -24.06 -3.20
CA PRO A 193 -2.81 -22.79 -3.72
C PRO A 193 -3.88 -21.68 -3.69
N TYR A 194 -5.14 -22.03 -3.92
CA TYR A 194 -6.26 -21.08 -3.85
C TYR A 194 -6.61 -20.71 -2.41
N ILE A 195 -6.68 -21.71 -1.54
CA ILE A 195 -7.10 -21.51 -0.15
C ILE A 195 -6.03 -20.75 0.62
N ARG A 196 -4.74 -20.91 0.33
CA ARG A 196 -3.65 -20.10 0.90
C ARG A 196 -3.86 -18.62 0.62
N VAL A 197 -4.26 -18.24 -0.61
CA VAL A 197 -4.57 -16.86 -0.96
C VAL A 197 -5.81 -16.36 -0.23
N VAL A 198 -6.86 -17.20 -0.15
CA VAL A 198 -8.08 -16.84 0.60
C VAL A 198 -7.77 -16.65 2.09
N PHE A 199 -6.94 -17.50 2.69
CA PHE A 199 -6.50 -17.31 4.08
C PHE A 199 -5.71 -16.02 4.26
N PHE A 200 -4.84 -15.67 3.34
CA PHE A 200 -4.13 -14.39 3.36
C PHE A 200 -5.12 -13.23 3.38
N ILE A 201 -6.12 -13.23 2.49
CA ILE A 201 -7.17 -12.21 2.42
C ILE A 201 -7.97 -12.13 3.74
N LEU A 202 -8.42 -13.27 4.28
CA LEU A 202 -9.27 -13.30 5.47
C LEU A 202 -8.56 -12.84 6.75
N ASN A 203 -7.24 -12.98 6.81
CA ASN A 203 -6.47 -12.67 8.01
C ASN A 203 -5.81 -11.29 7.97
N VAL A 204 -5.45 -10.78 6.80
CA VAL A 204 -5.01 -9.39 6.66
C VAL A 204 -6.24 -8.51 6.69
N ARG A 205 -6.39 -7.75 7.80
CA ARG A 205 -7.57 -6.94 8.09
C ARG A 205 -7.93 -6.00 6.95
N GLU A 206 -6.95 -5.28 6.44
CA GLU A 206 -7.12 -4.28 5.39
C GLU A 206 -7.60 -4.90 4.06
N LEU A 207 -7.05 -6.07 3.69
CA LEU A 207 -7.50 -6.81 2.50
C LEU A 207 -8.92 -7.33 2.66
N ARG A 208 -9.25 -7.85 3.84
CA ARG A 208 -10.59 -8.35 4.15
C ARG A 208 -11.63 -7.23 4.06
N GLU A 209 -11.34 -6.07 4.62
CA GLU A 209 -12.21 -4.89 4.57
C GLU A 209 -12.41 -4.42 3.13
N SER A 210 -11.35 -4.39 2.31
CA SER A 210 -11.42 -4.06 0.88
C SER A 210 -12.28 -5.05 0.09
N ILE A 211 -12.12 -6.35 0.33
CA ILE A 211 -12.95 -7.40 -0.33
C ILE A 211 -14.42 -7.31 0.10
N LEU A 212 -14.70 -6.98 1.36
CA LEU A 212 -16.08 -6.79 1.82
C LEU A 212 -16.75 -5.59 1.16
N ILE A 213 -16.03 -4.47 0.99
CA ILE A 213 -16.50 -3.32 0.20
C ILE A 213 -16.83 -3.76 -1.22
N LEU A 214 -15.89 -4.46 -1.88
CA LEU A 214 -16.08 -4.95 -3.25
C LEU A 214 -17.29 -5.88 -3.35
N ALA A 215 -17.46 -6.79 -2.41
CA ALA A 215 -18.63 -7.68 -2.36
C ALA A 215 -19.95 -6.91 -2.21
N GLY A 216 -19.96 -5.86 -1.39
CA GLY A 216 -21.13 -5.01 -1.19
C GLY A 216 -21.57 -4.23 -2.44
N MET A 217 -20.63 -3.87 -3.31
CA MET A 217 -20.92 -3.14 -4.55
C MET A 217 -21.16 -4.03 -5.78
N LEU A 218 -20.97 -5.35 -5.66
CA LEU A 218 -20.99 -6.28 -6.79
C LEU A 218 -22.34 -6.29 -7.53
N SER A 219 -23.45 -6.15 -6.82
CA SER A 219 -24.79 -6.06 -7.44
C SER A 219 -24.92 -4.86 -8.36
N THR A 220 -24.47 -3.69 -7.92
CA THR A 220 -24.48 -2.46 -8.74
C THR A 220 -23.55 -2.59 -9.93
N TYR A 221 -22.37 -3.18 -9.73
CA TYR A 221 -21.40 -3.45 -10.78
C TYR A 221 -22.00 -4.34 -11.88
N PHE A 222 -22.62 -5.46 -11.56
CA PHE A 222 -23.21 -6.36 -12.54
C PHE A 222 -24.33 -5.70 -13.37
N ASN A 223 -25.14 -4.83 -12.74
CA ASN A 223 -26.20 -4.11 -13.45
C ASN A 223 -25.61 -3.18 -14.53
N VAL A 224 -24.52 -2.48 -14.23
CA VAL A 224 -23.89 -1.57 -15.19
C VAL A 224 -23.11 -2.32 -16.27
N VAL A 225 -22.43 -3.41 -15.91
CA VAL A 225 -21.75 -4.29 -16.87
C VAL A 225 -22.77 -4.92 -17.82
N ALA A 226 -23.96 -5.31 -17.35
CA ALA A 226 -25.04 -5.80 -18.20
C ALA A 226 -25.47 -4.76 -19.24
N LEU A 227 -25.53 -3.48 -18.87
CA LEU A 227 -25.80 -2.38 -19.82
C LEU A 227 -24.69 -2.28 -20.88
N GLY A 228 -23.42 -2.34 -20.46
CA GLY A 228 -22.27 -2.36 -21.37
C GLY A 228 -22.28 -3.56 -22.31
N PHE A 229 -22.66 -4.73 -21.80
CA PHE A 229 -22.80 -5.94 -22.61
C PHE A 229 -23.93 -5.82 -23.62
N LEU A 230 -25.07 -5.23 -23.28
CA LEU A 230 -26.16 -4.95 -24.25
C LEU A 230 -25.71 -3.97 -25.34
N PHE A 231 -24.95 -2.94 -24.99
CA PHE A 231 -24.35 -2.04 -25.98
C PHE A 231 -23.41 -2.79 -26.92
N LEU A 232 -22.56 -3.68 -26.40
CA LEU A 232 -21.66 -4.50 -27.20
C LEU A 232 -22.42 -5.44 -28.15
N LEU A 233 -23.47 -6.14 -27.65
CA LEU A 233 -24.30 -7.02 -28.46
C LEU A 233 -24.98 -6.26 -29.58
N PHE A 234 -25.58 -5.11 -29.26
CA PHE A 234 -26.26 -4.28 -30.27
C PHE A 234 -25.29 -3.78 -31.36
N SER A 235 -24.16 -3.23 -30.94
CA SER A 235 -23.14 -2.73 -31.87
C SER A 235 -22.56 -3.85 -32.72
N SER A 236 -22.32 -5.03 -32.15
CA SER A 236 -21.83 -6.20 -32.91
C SER A 236 -22.86 -6.70 -33.93
N TRP A 237 -24.15 -6.66 -33.58
CA TRP A 237 -25.21 -7.00 -34.52
C TRP A 237 -25.26 -6.03 -35.70
N VAL A 238 -25.20 -4.73 -35.42
CA VAL A 238 -25.16 -3.69 -36.46
C VAL A 238 -23.93 -3.87 -37.36
N ALA A 239 -22.74 -4.12 -36.77
CA ALA A 239 -21.52 -4.38 -37.53
C ALA A 239 -21.65 -5.61 -38.41
N TYR A 240 -22.17 -6.72 -37.87
CA TYR A 240 -22.34 -7.97 -38.62
C TYR A 240 -23.23 -7.76 -39.86
N VAL A 241 -24.40 -7.12 -39.70
CA VAL A 241 -25.34 -6.88 -40.80
C VAL A 241 -24.79 -5.84 -41.81
N MET A 242 -24.18 -4.76 -41.32
CA MET A 242 -23.71 -3.65 -42.18
C MET A 242 -22.51 -4.06 -43.05
N PHE A 243 -21.66 -4.95 -42.58
CA PHE A 243 -20.45 -5.34 -43.29
C PHE A 243 -20.50 -6.73 -43.93
N GLU A 244 -21.64 -7.44 -43.92
CA GLU A 244 -21.82 -8.81 -44.44
C GLU A 244 -21.30 -8.97 -45.87
N ASP A 245 -21.65 -8.06 -46.77
CA ASP A 245 -21.29 -8.11 -48.21
C ASP A 245 -19.89 -7.55 -48.50
N THR A 246 -19.21 -6.99 -47.52
CA THR A 246 -17.89 -6.36 -47.67
C THR A 246 -16.75 -7.35 -47.46
N GLU A 247 -15.52 -6.93 -47.83
CA GLU A 247 -14.31 -7.69 -47.51
C GLU A 247 -14.12 -7.87 -45.97
N GLN A 248 -14.62 -6.92 -45.20
CA GLN A 248 -14.66 -6.99 -43.73
C GLN A 248 -15.49 -8.19 -43.23
N GLY A 249 -16.69 -8.39 -43.80
CA GLY A 249 -17.54 -9.53 -43.46
C GLY A 249 -16.92 -10.87 -43.84
N LYS A 250 -16.22 -10.93 -44.98
CA LYS A 250 -15.58 -12.17 -45.47
C LYS A 250 -14.31 -12.56 -44.72
N THR A 251 -13.56 -11.61 -44.15
CA THR A 251 -12.25 -11.86 -43.56
C THR A 251 -12.26 -11.78 -42.03
N VAL A 252 -12.90 -10.77 -41.43
CA VAL A 252 -12.87 -10.49 -40.01
C VAL A 252 -14.21 -10.82 -39.32
N PHE A 253 -15.34 -10.44 -39.93
CA PHE A 253 -16.69 -10.62 -39.36
C PHE A 253 -17.42 -11.83 -39.97
N THR A 254 -16.75 -12.96 -40.06
CA THR A 254 -17.21 -14.17 -40.75
C THR A 254 -18.48 -14.79 -40.17
N SER A 255 -18.73 -14.56 -38.88
CA SER A 255 -19.92 -14.99 -38.15
C SER A 255 -20.27 -13.99 -37.06
N PHE A 256 -21.49 -14.04 -36.51
CA PHE A 256 -21.88 -13.18 -35.40
C PHE A 256 -20.95 -13.37 -34.18
N GLY A 257 -20.54 -14.61 -33.89
CA GLY A 257 -19.60 -14.91 -32.76
C GLY A 257 -18.23 -14.30 -32.98
N THR A 258 -17.65 -14.37 -34.19
CA THR A 258 -16.36 -13.73 -34.50
C THR A 258 -16.50 -12.20 -34.52
N THR A 259 -17.62 -11.66 -34.98
CA THR A 259 -17.91 -10.22 -34.93
C THR A 259 -17.97 -9.74 -33.46
N LEU A 260 -18.73 -10.43 -32.63
CA LEU A 260 -18.83 -10.11 -31.20
C LEU A 260 -17.46 -10.15 -30.54
N TYR A 261 -16.65 -11.16 -30.82
CA TYR A 261 -15.27 -11.26 -30.32
C TYR A 261 -14.40 -10.08 -30.78
N GLN A 262 -14.38 -9.77 -32.09
CA GLN A 262 -13.58 -8.67 -32.62
C GLN A 262 -14.02 -7.30 -32.08
N MET A 263 -15.33 -7.09 -31.93
CA MET A 263 -15.89 -5.88 -31.37
C MET A 263 -15.61 -5.77 -29.85
N PHE A 264 -15.58 -6.89 -29.11
CA PHE A 264 -15.17 -6.91 -27.73
C PHE A 264 -13.67 -6.56 -27.57
N VAL A 265 -12.80 -7.11 -28.42
CA VAL A 265 -11.38 -6.75 -28.42
C VAL A 265 -11.20 -5.27 -28.82
N LEU A 266 -11.99 -4.76 -29.77
CA LEU A 266 -11.99 -3.34 -30.13
C LEU A 266 -12.52 -2.43 -29.02
N PHE A 267 -13.48 -2.91 -28.20
CA PHE A 267 -13.94 -2.20 -27.02
C PHE A 267 -12.79 -1.97 -26.00
N THR A 268 -11.83 -2.87 -25.96
CA THR A 268 -10.61 -2.70 -25.17
C THR A 268 -9.48 -1.96 -25.90
N THR A 269 -9.71 -1.51 -27.13
CA THR A 269 -8.76 -0.84 -28.04
C THR A 269 -7.55 -1.67 -28.47
N SER A 270 -7.44 -2.93 -28.04
CA SER A 270 -6.24 -3.77 -28.21
C SER A 270 -5.94 -4.14 -29.68
N ASN A 271 -6.97 -4.28 -30.53
CA ASN A 271 -6.83 -4.57 -31.96
C ASN A 271 -7.14 -3.35 -32.86
N ASN A 272 -7.06 -2.14 -32.34
CA ASN A 272 -7.26 -0.92 -33.12
C ASN A 272 -5.92 -0.51 -33.78
N PRO A 273 -5.84 -0.25 -35.09
CA PRO A 273 -6.94 -0.21 -36.09
C PRO A 273 -7.17 -1.53 -36.84
N ASP A 274 -6.45 -2.59 -36.58
CA ASP A 274 -6.39 -3.82 -37.38
C ASP A 274 -7.78 -4.46 -37.59
N ALA A 275 -8.66 -4.37 -36.60
CA ALA A 275 -9.99 -4.94 -36.62
C ALA A 275 -10.89 -4.37 -37.75
N TRP A 276 -10.64 -3.18 -38.28
CA TRP A 276 -11.49 -2.50 -39.24
C TRP A 276 -10.77 -1.99 -40.51
N ILE A 277 -9.47 -2.30 -40.67
CA ILE A 277 -8.70 -1.96 -41.86
C ILE A 277 -9.40 -2.45 -43.18
N PRO A 278 -9.92 -3.70 -43.26
CA PRO A 278 -10.58 -4.15 -44.48
C PRO A 278 -11.82 -3.30 -44.84
N ALA A 279 -12.62 -2.90 -43.84
CA ALA A 279 -13.75 -2.00 -44.07
C ALA A 279 -13.31 -0.63 -44.59
N TYR A 280 -12.24 -0.06 -44.03
CA TYR A 280 -11.68 1.22 -44.43
C TYR A 280 -11.13 1.18 -45.87
N LYS A 281 -10.54 0.06 -46.29
CA LYS A 281 -10.09 -0.16 -47.66
C LYS A 281 -11.25 -0.21 -48.66
N ALA A 282 -12.39 -0.81 -48.25
CA ALA A 282 -13.57 -0.89 -49.10
C ALA A 282 -14.26 0.48 -49.28
N SER A 283 -14.42 1.23 -48.21
CA SER A 283 -14.91 2.61 -48.25
C SER A 283 -14.42 3.39 -47.02
N ARG A 284 -13.85 4.57 -47.26
CA ARG A 284 -13.35 5.43 -46.18
C ARG A 284 -14.44 5.91 -45.22
N TRP A 285 -15.70 5.97 -45.65
CA TRP A 285 -16.85 6.37 -44.85
C TRP A 285 -17.17 5.32 -43.74
N TYR A 286 -16.81 4.07 -43.94
CA TYR A 286 -17.05 3.03 -42.97
C TYR A 286 -16.28 3.24 -41.66
N CYS A 287 -15.20 4.03 -41.65
CA CYS A 287 -14.50 4.39 -40.42
C CYS A 287 -15.38 5.14 -39.41
N LEU A 288 -16.40 5.89 -39.90
CA LEU A 288 -17.29 6.63 -39.00
C LEU A 288 -18.02 5.71 -38.01
N TYR A 289 -18.41 4.52 -38.45
CA TYR A 289 -19.03 3.53 -37.58
C TYR A 289 -18.08 3.13 -36.43
N PHE A 290 -16.83 2.80 -36.75
CA PHE A 290 -15.85 2.36 -35.76
C PHE A 290 -15.41 3.51 -34.86
N VAL A 291 -15.27 4.72 -35.39
CA VAL A 291 -15.02 5.92 -34.58
C VAL A 291 -16.14 6.17 -33.59
N LEU A 292 -17.40 6.11 -34.06
CA LEU A 292 -18.57 6.27 -33.19
C LEU A 292 -18.64 5.16 -32.14
N TYR A 293 -18.38 3.92 -32.53
CA TYR A 293 -18.31 2.78 -31.60
C TYR A 293 -17.25 2.96 -30.49
N VAL A 294 -16.04 3.37 -30.85
CA VAL A 294 -14.96 3.61 -29.90
C VAL A 294 -15.30 4.79 -28.96
N LEU A 295 -15.84 5.89 -29.52
CA LEU A 295 -16.24 7.04 -28.70
C LEU A 295 -17.34 6.68 -27.71
N LEU A 296 -18.38 5.96 -28.15
CA LEU A 296 -19.45 5.56 -27.25
C LEU A 296 -19.04 4.43 -26.31
N GLY A 297 -18.32 3.41 -26.78
CA GLY A 297 -17.92 2.25 -25.97
C GLY A 297 -16.83 2.59 -24.99
N VAL A 298 -15.69 3.08 -25.49
CA VAL A 298 -14.51 3.29 -24.64
C VAL A 298 -14.65 4.55 -23.78
N TYR A 299 -15.04 5.68 -24.38
CA TYR A 299 -15.04 6.95 -23.64
C TYR A 299 -16.35 7.21 -22.89
N PHE A 300 -17.48 6.68 -23.32
CA PHE A 300 -18.75 6.91 -22.62
C PHE A 300 -19.13 5.72 -21.73
N VAL A 301 -19.27 4.50 -22.28
CA VAL A 301 -19.75 3.34 -21.49
C VAL A 301 -18.75 2.94 -20.42
N THR A 302 -17.45 2.89 -20.71
CA THR A 302 -16.44 2.54 -19.70
C THR A 302 -16.38 3.57 -18.58
N ASN A 303 -16.45 4.87 -18.90
CA ASN A 303 -16.46 5.92 -17.88
C ASN A 303 -17.77 5.95 -17.08
N LEU A 304 -18.90 5.58 -17.67
CA LEU A 304 -20.15 5.40 -16.95
C LEU A 304 -20.07 4.24 -15.94
N ILE A 305 -19.46 3.12 -16.36
CA ILE A 305 -19.20 2.00 -15.44
C ILE A 305 -18.30 2.48 -14.27
N LEU A 306 -17.23 3.20 -14.59
CA LEU A 306 -16.33 3.76 -13.58
C LEU A 306 -17.08 4.65 -12.59
N ALA A 307 -17.89 5.59 -13.06
CA ALA A 307 -18.61 6.54 -12.20
C ALA A 307 -19.57 5.83 -11.24
N VAL A 308 -20.35 4.87 -11.73
CA VAL A 308 -21.33 4.13 -10.91
C VAL A 308 -20.63 3.20 -9.90
N VAL A 309 -19.54 2.55 -10.32
CA VAL A 309 -18.71 1.71 -9.42
C VAL A 309 -18.13 2.56 -8.31
N TYR A 310 -17.58 3.73 -8.63
CA TYR A 310 -16.97 4.62 -7.68
C TYR A 310 -17.97 5.19 -6.66
N ASP A 311 -19.15 5.62 -7.09
CA ASP A 311 -20.22 6.09 -6.20
C ASP A 311 -20.65 5.00 -5.20
N SER A 312 -20.86 3.78 -5.71
CA SER A 312 -21.16 2.62 -4.85
C SER A 312 -20.04 2.30 -3.86
N PHE A 313 -18.77 2.41 -4.28
CA PHE A 313 -17.60 2.23 -3.44
C PHE A 313 -17.57 3.27 -2.31
N LYS A 314 -17.75 4.54 -2.63
CA LYS A 314 -17.73 5.65 -1.69
C LYS A 314 -18.80 5.46 -0.60
N SER A 315 -20.00 5.03 -0.98
CA SER A 315 -21.08 4.70 -0.04
C SER A 315 -20.73 3.54 0.91
N GLN A 316 -20.08 2.47 0.40
CA GLN A 316 -19.68 1.35 1.26
C GLN A 316 -18.52 1.72 2.19
N LEU A 317 -17.55 2.50 1.72
CA LEU A 317 -16.45 2.99 2.52
C LEU A 317 -16.95 3.90 3.66
N ALA A 318 -17.92 4.80 3.38
CA ALA A 318 -18.53 5.66 4.38
C ALA A 318 -19.18 4.86 5.52
N LYS A 319 -19.86 3.75 5.20
CA LYS A 319 -20.43 2.86 6.22
C LYS A 319 -19.37 2.27 7.13
N GLN A 320 -18.25 1.79 6.56
CA GLN A 320 -17.16 1.21 7.36
C GLN A 320 -16.49 2.24 8.27
N VAL A 321 -16.25 3.47 7.76
CA VAL A 321 -15.69 4.56 8.56
C VAL A 321 -16.62 4.91 9.71
N SER A 322 -17.93 5.03 9.44
CA SER A 322 -18.94 5.32 10.47
C SER A 322 -19.01 4.23 11.56
N GLU A 323 -18.91 2.94 11.20
CA GLU A 323 -18.87 1.85 12.19
C GLU A 323 -17.58 1.89 13.03
N LYS A 324 -16.44 2.21 12.43
CA LYS A 324 -15.16 2.38 13.13
C LYS A 324 -15.25 3.52 14.16
N ASP A 325 -15.79 4.66 13.75
CA ASP A 325 -15.95 5.82 14.64
C ASP A 325 -16.92 5.53 15.80
N ARG A 326 -18.02 4.85 15.53
CA ARG A 326 -18.96 4.43 16.57
C ARG A 326 -18.30 3.54 17.62
N THR A 327 -17.45 2.61 17.17
CA THR A 327 -16.71 1.72 18.08
C THR A 327 -15.66 2.49 18.89
N ARG A 328 -14.94 3.43 18.26
CA ARG A 328 -13.96 4.32 18.89
C ARG A 328 -14.64 5.13 20.02
N LYS A 329 -15.75 5.80 19.73
CA LYS A 329 -16.53 6.58 20.71
C LYS A 329 -16.98 5.72 21.90
N ARG A 330 -17.42 4.49 21.65
CA ARG A 330 -17.85 3.58 22.71
C ARG A 330 -16.70 3.19 23.67
N ILE A 331 -15.48 3.00 23.13
CA ILE A 331 -14.30 2.72 23.95
C ILE A 331 -13.90 3.96 24.74
N LEU A 332 -13.89 5.13 24.13
CA LEU A 332 -13.56 6.40 24.78
C LEU A 332 -14.56 6.70 25.91
N GLY A 333 -15.85 6.41 25.73
CA GLY A 333 -16.84 6.51 26.79
C GLY A 333 -16.53 5.60 28.00
N LYS A 334 -16.00 4.38 27.76
CA LYS A 334 -15.54 3.51 28.87
C LYS A 334 -14.28 4.06 29.57
N VAL A 335 -13.36 4.62 28.81
CA VAL A 335 -12.17 5.28 29.35
C VAL A 335 -12.56 6.44 30.25
N PHE A 336 -13.50 7.29 29.78
CA PHE A 336 -14.01 8.42 30.56
C PHE A 336 -14.60 7.96 31.90
N ASN A 337 -15.47 6.94 31.88
CA ASN A 337 -16.09 6.40 33.10
C ASN A 337 -15.09 5.73 34.05
N LEU A 338 -13.95 5.21 33.56
CA LEU A 338 -12.89 4.67 34.41
C LEU A 338 -12.13 5.77 35.17
N ILE A 339 -12.00 6.95 34.58
CA ILE A 339 -11.30 8.09 35.17
C ILE A 339 -12.23 8.90 36.06
N ASP A 340 -13.49 9.14 35.63
CA ASP A 340 -14.52 9.83 36.41
C ASP A 340 -15.14 8.91 37.45
N LYS A 341 -14.40 8.56 38.51
CA LYS A 341 -14.89 7.71 39.60
C LYS A 341 -16.05 8.29 40.38
N ASN A 342 -16.18 9.61 40.40
CA ASN A 342 -17.19 10.33 41.19
C ASN A 342 -18.46 10.60 40.41
N ASN A 343 -18.54 10.18 39.15
CA ASN A 343 -19.63 10.48 38.22
C ASN A 343 -19.98 11.99 38.17
N CYS A 344 -18.96 12.81 38.11
CA CYS A 344 -19.08 14.26 38.00
C CYS A 344 -19.54 14.71 36.60
N GLY A 345 -19.37 13.84 35.59
CA GLY A 345 -19.69 14.12 34.19
C GLY A 345 -18.62 14.98 33.46
N TYR A 346 -17.50 15.25 34.11
CA TYR A 346 -16.38 15.98 33.50
C TYR A 346 -15.03 15.53 34.10
N LEU A 347 -13.95 15.73 33.34
CA LEU A 347 -12.57 15.49 33.75
C LEU A 347 -11.84 16.82 33.95
N ASN A 348 -11.04 16.90 35.01
CA ASN A 348 -10.20 18.06 35.29
C ASN A 348 -8.86 17.97 34.54
N LYS A 349 -8.19 19.11 34.34
CA LYS A 349 -6.88 19.21 33.68
C LYS A 349 -5.83 18.25 34.28
N GLU A 350 -5.77 18.10 35.58
CA GLU A 350 -4.82 17.20 36.26
C GLU A 350 -5.09 15.72 35.91
N GLN A 351 -6.35 15.33 35.79
CA GLN A 351 -6.74 13.96 35.43
C GLN A 351 -6.34 13.65 33.96
N CYS A 352 -6.56 14.59 33.06
CA CYS A 352 -6.16 14.47 31.66
C CYS A 352 -4.64 14.42 31.50
N ILE A 353 -3.89 15.28 32.18
CA ILE A 353 -2.42 15.25 32.17
C ILE A 353 -1.88 13.91 32.66
N HIS A 354 -2.46 13.37 33.74
CA HIS A 354 -2.06 12.06 34.27
C HIS A 354 -2.36 10.93 33.26
N LEU A 355 -3.49 11.01 32.54
CA LEU A 355 -3.80 10.09 31.44
C LEU A 355 -2.76 10.17 30.33
N PHE A 356 -2.34 11.38 29.92
CA PHE A 356 -1.34 11.58 28.86
C PHE A 356 0.05 11.07 29.26
N GLU A 357 0.45 11.25 30.53
CA GLU A 357 1.70 10.69 31.06
C GLU A 357 1.70 9.15 30.99
N GLU A 358 0.60 8.51 31.39
CA GLU A 358 0.46 7.05 31.32
C GLU A 358 0.36 6.55 29.87
N LEU A 359 -0.31 7.29 28.99
CA LEU A 359 -0.43 6.95 27.57
C LEU A 359 0.93 6.88 26.88
N ASN A 360 1.86 7.79 27.21
CA ASN A 360 3.22 7.78 26.69
C ASN A 360 4.01 6.50 27.00
N ASN A 361 3.60 5.73 27.99
CA ASN A 361 4.26 4.47 28.35
C ASN A 361 3.89 3.31 27.40
N TYR A 362 2.71 3.38 26.76
CA TYR A 362 2.16 2.32 25.92
C TYR A 362 2.14 2.67 24.44
N ARG A 363 2.28 3.95 24.12
CA ARG A 363 2.14 4.45 22.75
C ARG A 363 3.31 4.00 21.87
N THR A 364 3.00 3.42 20.73
CA THR A 364 3.96 3.10 19.64
C THR A 364 4.35 4.33 18.83
N LEU A 365 3.51 5.37 18.84
CA LEU A 365 3.69 6.65 18.16
C LEU A 365 4.67 7.59 18.91
N PRO A 366 5.12 8.69 18.29
CA PRO A 366 6.01 9.65 18.96
C PRO A 366 5.46 10.08 20.31
N LYS A 367 6.31 10.07 21.32
CA LYS A 367 5.93 10.47 22.69
C LYS A 367 5.52 11.93 22.71
N ILE A 368 4.43 12.22 23.41
CA ILE A 368 3.91 13.58 23.60
C ILE A 368 4.80 14.26 24.64
N SER A 369 5.32 15.47 24.38
CA SER A 369 6.10 16.21 25.34
C SER A 369 5.18 16.77 26.45
N ARG A 370 5.76 17.04 27.64
CA ARG A 370 4.97 17.57 28.76
C ARG A 370 4.42 18.97 28.48
N GLU A 371 5.08 19.74 27.64
CA GLU A 371 4.66 21.06 27.19
C GLU A 371 3.44 20.96 26.26
N ASP A 372 3.37 19.88 25.46
CA ASP A 372 2.26 19.64 24.54
C ASP A 372 0.98 19.16 25.27
N PHE A 373 1.09 18.63 26.50
CA PHE A 373 -0.09 18.17 27.27
C PHE A 373 -1.09 19.32 27.55
N GLU A 374 -0.57 20.51 27.87
CA GLU A 374 -1.42 21.66 28.09
C GLU A 374 -2.10 22.14 26.80
N LEU A 375 -1.37 22.10 25.70
CA LEU A 375 -1.89 22.47 24.39
C LEU A 375 -2.95 21.49 23.88
N ILE A 376 -2.75 20.19 24.13
CA ILE A 376 -3.75 19.14 23.81
C ILE A 376 -5.02 19.33 24.68
N PHE A 377 -4.84 19.65 25.94
CA PHE A 377 -5.98 19.91 26.82
C PHE A 377 -6.79 21.13 26.34
N ASP A 378 -6.10 22.24 26.02
CA ASP A 378 -6.74 23.45 25.53
C ASP A 378 -7.42 23.27 24.15
N GLU A 379 -6.95 22.32 23.35
CA GLU A 379 -7.56 21.94 22.06
C GLU A 379 -8.81 21.06 22.26
N LEU A 380 -8.83 20.24 23.32
CA LEU A 380 -9.98 19.41 23.67
C LEU A 380 -11.10 20.21 24.36
N ASP A 381 -10.76 21.26 25.12
CA ASP A 381 -11.70 22.12 25.84
C ASP A 381 -12.31 23.17 24.89
N ASP A 382 -13.25 22.73 24.09
CA ASP A 382 -13.94 23.59 23.09
C ASP A 382 -14.86 24.60 23.76
N SER A 383 -15.39 24.24 24.95
CA SER A 383 -16.25 25.11 25.77
C SER A 383 -15.49 26.19 26.55
N HIS A 384 -14.15 26.05 26.67
CA HIS A 384 -13.25 26.93 27.45
C HIS A 384 -13.65 27.08 28.94
N ASP A 385 -14.19 25.99 29.52
CA ASP A 385 -14.59 25.95 30.93
C ASP A 385 -13.55 25.30 31.85
N PHE A 386 -12.36 24.94 31.31
CA PHE A 386 -11.26 24.20 31.96
C PHE A 386 -11.65 22.80 32.44
N LYS A 387 -12.67 22.21 31.82
CA LYS A 387 -13.14 20.86 32.07
C LYS A 387 -13.36 20.18 30.72
N ILE A 388 -13.25 18.88 30.70
CA ILE A 388 -13.53 18.09 29.51
C ILE A 388 -14.74 17.23 29.78
N ASN A 389 -15.82 17.44 29.06
CA ASN A 389 -17.02 16.63 29.09
C ASN A 389 -16.86 15.38 28.18
N LEU A 390 -17.86 14.50 28.14
CA LEU A 390 -17.80 13.27 27.35
C LEU A 390 -17.75 13.55 25.84
N ASP A 391 -18.47 14.56 25.36
CA ASP A 391 -18.51 14.89 23.93
C ASP A 391 -17.16 15.45 23.46
N GLU A 392 -16.52 16.30 24.26
CA GLU A 392 -15.17 16.79 24.01
C GLU A 392 -14.10 15.68 24.11
N PHE A 393 -14.29 14.73 25.04
CA PHE A 393 -13.40 13.59 25.19
C PHE A 393 -13.46 12.61 24.01
N ASP A 394 -14.54 12.57 23.27
CA ASP A 394 -14.67 11.75 22.05
C ASP A 394 -13.65 12.14 20.98
N ASP A 395 -13.18 13.39 20.99
CA ASP A 395 -12.13 13.88 20.07
C ASP A 395 -10.69 13.65 20.58
N LEU A 396 -10.52 12.96 21.70
CA LEU A 396 -9.22 12.68 22.30
C LEU A 396 -8.21 12.07 21.32
N CYS A 397 -8.62 11.06 20.53
CA CYS A 397 -7.72 10.42 19.57
C CYS A 397 -7.21 11.39 18.49
N ASN A 398 -8.04 12.36 18.09
CA ASN A 398 -7.65 13.41 17.15
C ASN A 398 -6.69 14.42 17.78
N ALA A 399 -6.96 14.82 19.03
CA ALA A 399 -6.16 15.81 19.75
C ALA A 399 -4.76 15.29 20.15
N ILE A 400 -4.65 14.06 20.66
CA ILE A 400 -3.33 13.47 21.03
C ILE A 400 -2.42 13.23 19.83
N ALA A 401 -2.98 13.33 18.68
CA ALA A 401 -2.33 13.16 17.41
C ALA A 401 -1.75 14.44 16.84
N LEU A 402 -2.14 15.57 17.34
CA LEU A 402 -1.58 16.86 16.95
C LEU A 402 -0.10 16.92 17.36
N GLN A 403 0.74 17.32 16.43
CA GLN A 403 2.13 17.66 16.71
C GLN A 403 2.25 19.18 16.65
N PHE A 404 2.59 19.79 17.77
CA PHE A 404 2.81 21.23 17.84
C PHE A 404 4.18 21.57 17.26
N GLN A 405 4.27 22.66 16.50
CA GLN A 405 5.56 23.18 16.02
C GLN A 405 6.37 23.66 17.24
N LYS A 406 7.52 23.02 17.46
CA LYS A 406 8.51 23.53 18.41
C LYS A 406 9.12 24.80 17.82
N GLU A 407 9.37 25.77 18.68
CA GLU A 407 10.18 26.95 18.34
C GLU A 407 11.55 26.49 17.79
N ASP A 408 12.11 27.26 16.89
CA ASP A 408 13.38 26.95 16.26
C ASP A 408 14.47 26.82 17.34
N SER A 409 15.13 25.65 17.37
CA SER A 409 16.23 25.43 18.33
C SER A 409 17.39 26.34 17.99
N PRO A 410 18.04 26.97 18.99
CA PRO A 410 19.20 27.79 18.74
C PRO A 410 20.32 27.00 18.07
N SER A 411 20.97 27.58 17.08
CA SER A 411 22.05 26.90 16.35
C SER A 411 23.20 26.53 17.27
N CYS A 412 23.79 25.34 17.12
CA CYS A 412 24.99 24.94 17.85
C CYS A 412 26.17 25.94 17.68
N PHE A 413 26.15 26.73 16.61
CA PHE A 413 27.16 27.75 16.31
C PHE A 413 26.97 29.04 17.13
N GLU A 414 25.80 29.27 17.73
CA GLU A 414 25.57 30.35 18.68
C GLU A 414 26.43 30.24 19.96
N LYS A 415 26.98 29.07 20.24
CA LYS A 415 27.96 28.89 21.33
C LYS A 415 29.27 29.67 21.10
N PHE A 416 29.50 30.14 19.87
CA PHE A 416 30.65 30.97 19.49
C PHE A 416 30.17 32.36 19.01
N PRO A 417 29.69 33.26 19.91
CA PRO A 417 29.02 34.51 19.55
C PRO A 417 29.92 35.49 18.76
N THR A 418 31.21 35.49 19.01
CA THR A 418 32.18 36.36 18.31
C THR A 418 32.32 36.06 16.82
N VAL A 419 32.09 34.81 16.41
CA VAL A 419 32.18 34.39 14.99
C VAL A 419 30.79 34.44 14.35
N TYR A 420 29.76 33.98 15.05
CA TYR A 420 28.41 33.84 14.53
C TYR A 420 27.71 35.21 14.31
N HIS A 421 27.96 36.19 15.17
CA HIS A 421 27.43 37.57 15.06
C HIS A 421 28.41 38.53 14.36
N SER A 422 29.41 38.00 13.65
CA SER A 422 30.24 38.90 12.80
C SER A 422 29.41 39.42 11.61
N PRO A 423 29.67 40.63 11.12
CA PRO A 423 28.89 41.20 10.01
C PRO A 423 28.96 40.37 8.71
N LEU A 424 30.01 39.59 8.55
CA LEU A 424 30.13 38.62 7.43
C LEU A 424 29.20 37.42 7.62
N SER A 425 29.13 36.91 8.83
CA SER A 425 28.25 35.76 9.16
C SER A 425 26.77 36.15 9.06
N GLU A 426 26.40 37.33 9.58
CA GLU A 426 25.02 37.83 9.49
C GLU A 426 24.57 38.03 8.04
N ASN A 427 25.44 38.60 7.18
CA ASN A 427 25.17 38.75 5.77
C ASN A 427 25.06 37.38 5.05
N LEU A 428 25.90 36.42 5.41
CA LEU A 428 25.83 35.07 4.86
C LEU A 428 24.54 34.33 5.27
N ASN A 429 24.15 34.42 6.55
CA ASN A 429 22.91 33.84 7.04
C ASN A 429 21.69 34.51 6.37
N ALA A 430 21.69 35.83 6.21
CA ALA A 430 20.65 36.57 5.51
C ALA A 430 20.59 36.17 4.03
N PHE A 431 21.72 35.94 3.38
CA PHE A 431 21.78 35.46 1.99
C PHE A 431 21.25 34.04 1.84
N VAL A 432 21.68 33.11 2.71
CA VAL A 432 21.23 31.68 2.66
C VAL A 432 19.72 31.58 2.95
N ARG A 433 19.17 32.42 3.82
CA ARG A 433 17.71 32.48 4.10
C ARG A 433 16.91 33.27 3.06
N SER A 434 17.56 33.89 2.10
CA SER A 434 16.90 34.70 1.06
C SER A 434 16.45 33.82 -0.13
N PRO A 435 15.38 34.18 -0.83
CA PRO A 435 14.94 33.49 -2.04
C PRO A 435 15.99 33.52 -3.17
N LYS A 436 16.94 34.45 -3.12
CA LYS A 436 18.03 34.53 -4.10
C LYS A 436 18.96 33.33 -4.03
N PHE A 437 19.22 32.82 -2.85
CA PHE A 437 20.02 31.59 -2.66
C PHE A 437 19.30 30.37 -3.24
N GLU A 438 18.00 30.28 -3.05
CA GLU A 438 17.18 29.21 -3.59
C GLU A 438 17.19 29.22 -5.14
N TYR A 439 17.05 30.38 -5.76
CA TYR A 439 17.20 30.50 -7.22
C TYR A 439 18.59 30.14 -7.74
N LEU A 440 19.65 30.45 -6.98
CA LEU A 440 21.00 30.05 -7.31
C LEU A 440 21.14 28.52 -7.29
N VAL A 441 20.61 27.86 -6.28
CA VAL A 441 20.61 26.40 -6.16
C VAL A 441 19.85 25.75 -7.33
N VAL A 442 18.67 26.25 -7.67
CA VAL A 442 17.88 25.79 -8.83
C VAL A 442 18.66 25.96 -10.12
N PHE A 443 19.36 27.07 -10.31
CA PHE A 443 20.20 27.30 -11.48
C PHE A 443 21.33 26.27 -11.59
N ILE A 444 22.03 25.98 -10.48
CA ILE A 444 23.08 24.94 -10.43
C ILE A 444 22.48 23.56 -10.75
N LEU A 445 21.28 23.23 -10.25
CA LEU A 445 20.59 21.99 -10.55
C LEU A 445 20.25 21.84 -12.05
N ILE A 446 19.76 22.93 -12.67
CA ILE A 446 19.46 22.93 -14.12
C ILE A 446 20.75 22.76 -14.94
N LEU A 447 21.84 23.42 -14.54
CA LEU A 447 23.14 23.28 -15.22
C LEU A 447 23.68 21.85 -15.11
N ASN A 448 23.56 21.23 -13.93
CA ASN A 448 23.93 19.83 -13.73
C ASN A 448 23.05 18.89 -14.56
N LEU A 449 21.73 19.15 -14.64
CA LEU A 449 20.84 18.36 -15.51
C LEU A 449 21.28 18.43 -16.98
N ALA A 450 21.62 19.62 -17.46
CA ALA A 450 22.12 19.78 -18.82
C ALA A 450 23.43 19.00 -19.04
N ALA A 451 24.34 19.02 -18.06
CA ALA A 451 25.59 18.26 -18.09
C ALA A 451 25.32 16.73 -18.17
N VAL A 452 24.39 16.20 -17.36
CA VAL A 452 24.02 14.78 -17.39
C VAL A 452 23.40 14.36 -18.73
N ILE A 453 22.54 15.20 -19.33
CA ILE A 453 21.95 14.95 -20.65
C ILE A 453 23.06 14.85 -21.72
N VAL A 454 23.99 15.81 -21.70
CA VAL A 454 25.11 15.82 -22.66
C VAL A 454 26.02 14.59 -22.46
N GLU A 455 26.37 14.25 -21.21
CA GLU A 455 27.14 13.06 -20.87
C GLU A 455 26.47 11.80 -21.40
N THR A 456 25.19 11.60 -21.12
CA THR A 456 24.43 10.43 -21.54
C THR A 456 24.36 10.33 -23.07
N THR A 457 24.18 11.45 -23.77
CA THR A 457 24.13 11.47 -25.24
C THR A 457 25.49 11.09 -25.84
N LEU A 458 26.59 11.62 -25.29
CA LEU A 458 27.93 11.32 -25.74
C LEU A 458 28.38 9.88 -25.43
N ASP A 459 27.93 9.30 -24.34
CA ASP A 459 28.17 7.91 -23.95
C ASP A 459 27.47 6.94 -24.90
N ILE A 460 26.24 7.23 -25.33
CA ILE A 460 25.53 6.46 -26.36
C ILE A 460 26.28 6.48 -27.69
N GLU A 461 26.92 7.58 -28.04
CA GLU A 461 27.74 7.74 -29.28
C GLU A 461 29.13 7.13 -29.16
N ASN A 462 29.51 6.47 -28.05
CA ASN A 462 30.85 5.87 -27.79
C ASN A 462 32.03 6.87 -27.90
N ASN A 463 31.81 8.12 -27.52
CA ASN A 463 32.87 9.13 -27.51
C ASN A 463 33.70 9.08 -26.22
N SER A 464 35.05 9.11 -26.35
CA SER A 464 36.03 9.01 -25.26
C SER A 464 36.09 10.20 -24.28
N ALA A 465 35.05 11.05 -24.25
CA ALA A 465 34.97 12.22 -23.37
C ALA A 465 34.60 11.90 -21.91
N GLN A 466 34.37 10.63 -21.57
CA GLN A 466 33.89 10.17 -20.27
C GLN A 466 34.70 10.68 -19.07
N LYS A 467 36.05 10.76 -19.20
CA LYS A 467 36.91 11.27 -18.12
C LYS A 467 36.73 12.75 -17.82
N ILE A 468 36.28 13.56 -18.77
CA ILE A 468 36.04 14.98 -18.58
C ILE A 468 34.73 15.15 -17.82
N TRP A 469 33.68 14.40 -18.19
CA TRP A 469 32.39 14.47 -17.55
C TRP A 469 32.40 13.98 -16.09
N GLN A 470 33.19 12.94 -15.77
CA GLN A 470 33.42 12.53 -14.38
C GLN A 470 33.99 13.66 -13.52
N LYS A 471 34.94 14.47 -14.06
CA LYS A 471 35.46 15.64 -13.34
C LYS A 471 34.39 16.72 -13.13
N VAL A 472 33.57 16.94 -14.16
CA VAL A 472 32.45 17.92 -14.08
C VAL A 472 31.46 17.51 -12.99
N GLU A 473 31.07 16.25 -12.98
CA GLU A 473 30.17 15.71 -11.98
C GLU A 473 30.73 15.76 -10.56
N PHE A 474 32.01 15.45 -10.39
CA PHE A 474 32.71 15.59 -9.11
C PHE A 474 32.67 17.04 -8.59
N VAL A 475 32.81 18.03 -9.45
CA VAL A 475 32.69 19.44 -9.08
C VAL A 475 31.27 19.77 -8.63
N PHE A 476 30.24 19.29 -9.34
CA PHE A 476 28.86 19.49 -8.94
C PHE A 476 28.54 18.81 -7.58
N GLY A 477 29.06 17.60 -7.35
CA GLY A 477 28.91 16.90 -6.08
C GLY A 477 29.41 17.74 -4.90
N TRP A 478 30.61 18.32 -5.01
CA TRP A 478 31.16 19.20 -3.98
C TRP A 478 30.45 20.55 -3.84
N LEU A 479 29.89 21.08 -4.93
CA LEU A 479 29.04 22.29 -4.84
C LEU A 479 27.79 22.04 -3.97
N TYR A 480 27.18 20.83 -4.08
CA TYR A 480 26.05 20.44 -3.24
C TYR A 480 26.46 20.20 -1.77
N VAL A 481 27.67 19.70 -1.51
CA VAL A 481 28.20 19.60 -0.15
C VAL A 481 28.34 21.00 0.46
N ILE A 482 28.86 21.97 -0.30
CA ILE A 482 28.99 23.35 0.16
C ILE A 482 27.60 23.95 0.45
N GLU A 483 26.64 23.76 -0.43
CA GLU A 483 25.23 24.20 -0.20
C GLU A 483 24.67 23.61 1.11
N MET A 484 24.82 22.29 1.30
CA MET A 484 24.37 21.59 2.50
C MET A 484 25.02 22.16 3.77
N VAL A 485 26.33 22.39 3.76
CA VAL A 485 27.07 22.97 4.88
C VAL A 485 26.59 24.38 5.18
N LEU A 486 26.35 25.21 4.15
CA LEU A 486 25.81 26.57 4.31
C LEU A 486 24.40 26.55 4.91
N LYS A 487 23.53 25.64 4.48
CA LYS A 487 22.20 25.46 5.07
C LYS A 487 22.28 25.01 6.54
N ILE A 488 23.13 24.03 6.87
CA ILE A 488 23.34 23.59 8.26
C ILE A 488 23.87 24.74 9.12
N TYR A 489 24.76 25.56 8.59
CA TYR A 489 25.29 26.73 9.30
C TYR A 489 24.20 27.77 9.59
N ALA A 490 23.35 28.09 8.57
CA ALA A 490 22.34 29.14 8.67
C ALA A 490 21.11 28.75 9.51
N TYR A 491 20.65 27.50 9.40
CA TYR A 491 19.44 27.00 10.08
C TYR A 491 19.75 26.27 11.40
N GLY A 492 21.01 25.83 11.58
CA GLY A 492 21.37 24.89 12.66
C GLY A 492 21.06 23.44 12.27
N PHE A 493 21.83 22.51 12.82
CA PHE A 493 21.71 21.08 12.45
C PHE A 493 20.35 20.49 12.83
N GLU A 494 19.79 20.85 13.99
CA GLU A 494 18.51 20.32 14.47
C GLU A 494 17.33 20.76 13.59
N ASN A 495 17.26 22.07 13.27
CA ASN A 495 16.23 22.62 12.41
C ASN A 495 16.38 22.14 10.96
N TYR A 496 17.64 22.00 10.46
CA TYR A 496 17.93 21.43 9.15
C TYR A 496 17.44 19.98 9.05
N TRP A 497 17.69 19.17 10.09
CA TRP A 497 17.32 17.74 10.10
C TRP A 497 15.82 17.52 10.32
N ARG A 498 15.11 18.49 10.83
CA ARG A 498 13.66 18.43 11.04
C ARG A 498 12.88 18.46 9.74
N ASP A 499 13.36 19.19 8.75
CA ASP A 499 12.75 19.26 7.43
C ASP A 499 13.04 17.98 6.61
N GLY A 500 11.99 17.35 6.10
CA GLY A 500 12.09 16.12 5.30
C GLY A 500 12.84 16.34 3.98
N GLN A 501 12.72 17.52 3.37
CA GLN A 501 13.42 17.87 2.14
C GLN A 501 14.93 17.94 2.39
N ASN A 502 15.36 18.57 3.46
CA ASN A 502 16.77 18.69 3.81
C ASN A 502 17.39 17.33 4.17
N ARG A 503 16.65 16.43 4.81
CA ARG A 503 17.09 15.03 5.05
C ARG A 503 17.31 14.27 3.76
N PHE A 504 16.37 14.38 2.82
CA PHE A 504 16.49 13.76 1.51
C PHE A 504 17.69 14.31 0.73
N ASP A 505 17.87 15.63 0.69
CA ASP A 505 19.00 16.30 0.07
C ASP A 505 20.34 15.86 0.68
N PHE A 506 20.41 15.72 2.00
CA PHE A 506 21.59 15.24 2.72
C PHE A 506 21.96 13.81 2.31
N ILE A 507 21.02 12.89 2.36
CA ILE A 507 21.25 11.47 2.05
C ILE A 507 21.71 11.32 0.60
N ILE A 508 21.01 11.94 -0.35
CA ILE A 508 21.35 11.86 -1.78
C ILE A 508 22.71 12.47 -2.08
N THR A 509 23.00 13.63 -1.52
CA THR A 509 24.29 14.30 -1.72
C THR A 509 25.43 13.40 -1.25
N TRP A 510 25.33 12.79 -0.06
CA TRP A 510 26.36 11.89 0.45
C TRP A 510 26.48 10.60 -0.36
N VAL A 511 25.38 9.97 -0.74
CA VAL A 511 25.42 8.75 -1.59
C VAL A 511 26.17 9.02 -2.89
N ILE A 512 25.90 10.16 -3.52
CA ILE A 512 26.53 10.52 -4.79
C ILE A 512 28.00 10.87 -4.59
N VAL A 513 28.35 11.73 -3.63
CA VAL A 513 29.73 12.16 -3.38
C VAL A 513 30.62 11.01 -2.95
N ILE A 514 30.13 10.11 -2.12
CA ILE A 514 30.87 8.88 -1.73
C ILE A 514 31.08 8.01 -2.95
N GLY A 515 30.04 7.78 -3.76
CA GLY A 515 30.14 6.97 -4.97
C GLY A 515 31.12 7.56 -6.00
N GLU A 516 31.05 8.86 -6.26
CA GLU A 516 31.96 9.56 -7.19
C GLU A 516 33.39 9.61 -6.68
N THR A 517 33.58 9.82 -5.37
CA THR A 517 34.92 9.83 -4.75
C THR A 517 35.55 8.43 -4.79
N ALA A 518 34.75 7.38 -4.52
CA ALA A 518 35.21 6.00 -4.64
C ALA A 518 35.64 5.66 -6.06
N THR A 519 34.86 6.04 -7.07
CA THR A 519 35.18 5.83 -8.48
C THR A 519 36.44 6.62 -8.92
N PHE A 520 36.67 7.79 -8.32
CA PHE A 520 37.84 8.62 -8.62
C PHE A 520 39.13 8.06 -8.00
N LEU A 521 39.02 7.47 -6.78
CA LEU A 521 40.17 6.91 -6.04
C LEU A 521 40.56 5.52 -6.55
N ASP A 522 39.61 4.70 -6.95
CA ASP A 522 39.85 3.34 -7.45
C ASP A 522 39.15 3.10 -8.81
N PRO A 523 39.84 3.46 -9.92
CA PRO A 523 39.26 3.30 -11.26
C PRO A 523 39.04 1.83 -11.67
N ASP A 524 39.71 0.87 -11.01
CA ASP A 524 39.62 -0.57 -11.33
C ASP A 524 38.44 -1.28 -10.64
N GLY A 525 37.68 -0.58 -9.80
CA GLY A 525 36.39 -1.01 -9.27
C GLY A 525 36.43 -1.71 -7.91
N LEU A 526 35.35 -1.61 -7.18
CA LEU A 526 35.07 -2.34 -5.94
C LEU A 526 35.00 -3.85 -6.22
N THR A 527 35.60 -4.66 -5.38
CA THR A 527 35.73 -6.12 -5.50
C THR A 527 34.40 -6.90 -5.62
N PHE A 528 33.27 -6.25 -5.43
CA PHE A 528 31.92 -6.86 -5.46
C PHE A 528 31.11 -6.60 -6.74
N LEU A 529 31.50 -5.60 -7.55
CA LEU A 529 30.74 -5.21 -8.75
C LEU A 529 31.70 -4.96 -9.92
N SER A 530 31.30 -5.39 -11.10
CA SER A 530 32.06 -5.05 -12.31
C SER A 530 32.02 -3.54 -12.55
N ASN A 531 33.09 -2.96 -13.10
CA ASN A 531 33.17 -1.51 -13.35
C ASN A 531 31.98 -0.96 -14.16
N GLY A 532 31.47 -1.74 -15.12
CA GLY A 532 30.34 -1.33 -15.93
C GLY A 532 29.02 -1.25 -15.15
N GLU A 533 28.81 -2.13 -14.17
CA GLU A 533 27.60 -2.13 -13.32
C GLU A 533 27.66 -0.99 -12.32
N TRP A 534 28.80 -0.73 -11.69
CA TRP A 534 28.96 0.36 -10.74
C TRP A 534 28.68 1.72 -11.38
N ILE A 535 29.18 1.97 -12.57
CA ILE A 535 28.94 3.21 -13.32
C ILE A 535 27.45 3.37 -13.63
N ARG A 536 26.75 2.29 -14.00
CA ARG A 536 25.29 2.33 -14.24
C ARG A 536 24.52 2.70 -12.98
N TYR A 537 24.86 2.14 -11.81
CA TYR A 537 24.21 2.49 -10.54
C TYR A 537 24.50 3.94 -10.13
N LEU A 538 25.70 4.45 -10.39
CA LEU A 538 26.01 5.87 -10.18
C LEU A 538 25.21 6.79 -11.10
N LEU A 539 25.03 6.41 -12.38
CA LEU A 539 24.16 7.17 -13.30
C LEU A 539 22.72 7.21 -12.79
N LEU A 540 22.17 6.07 -12.29
CA LEU A 540 20.85 6.04 -11.68
C LEU A 540 20.77 6.93 -10.41
N ALA A 541 21.80 6.90 -9.56
CA ALA A 541 21.87 7.75 -8.38
C ALA A 541 21.89 9.25 -8.75
N ARG A 542 22.59 9.61 -9.84
CA ARG A 542 22.59 10.98 -10.36
C ARG A 542 21.20 11.44 -10.83
N MET A 543 20.38 10.53 -11.42
CA MET A 543 19.00 10.85 -11.81
C MET A 543 18.10 11.18 -10.61
N LEU A 544 18.42 10.72 -9.40
CA LEU A 544 17.71 11.13 -8.18
C LEU A 544 17.83 12.62 -7.89
N ARG A 545 18.84 13.32 -8.43
CA ARG A 545 18.95 14.79 -8.36
C ARG A 545 17.81 15.50 -9.09
N LEU A 546 17.19 14.87 -10.11
CA LEU A 546 15.99 15.42 -10.76
C LEU A 546 14.82 15.54 -9.80
N ILE A 547 14.68 14.58 -8.89
CA ILE A 547 13.67 14.65 -7.83
C ILE A 547 13.91 15.89 -6.96
N ARG A 548 15.19 16.21 -6.68
CA ARG A 548 15.56 17.42 -5.94
C ARG A 548 15.09 18.69 -6.67
N LEU A 549 15.27 18.77 -7.99
CA LEU A 549 14.79 19.89 -8.79
C LEU A 549 13.25 20.02 -8.71
N LEU A 550 12.52 18.91 -8.78
CA LEU A 550 11.06 18.89 -8.64
C LEU A 550 10.61 19.35 -7.25
N MET A 551 11.34 18.95 -6.20
CA MET A 551 11.03 19.34 -4.82
C MET A 551 11.24 20.85 -4.52
N HIS A 552 12.03 21.56 -5.34
CA HIS A 552 12.19 23.02 -5.21
C HIS A 552 10.99 23.80 -5.77
N VAL A 553 10.18 23.20 -6.64
CA VAL A 553 8.95 23.82 -7.13
C VAL A 553 7.81 23.46 -6.18
N GLN A 554 7.26 24.44 -5.48
CA GLN A 554 6.23 24.24 -4.44
C GLN A 554 5.06 23.36 -4.90
N ARG A 555 4.56 23.54 -6.12
CA ARG A 555 3.47 22.74 -6.69
C ARG A 555 3.85 21.26 -6.85
N TYR A 556 5.06 20.98 -7.32
CA TYR A 556 5.52 19.60 -7.49
C TYR A 556 5.86 18.94 -6.14
N ARG A 557 6.38 19.70 -5.20
CA ARG A 557 6.62 19.23 -3.83
C ARG A 557 5.32 18.81 -3.16
N ALA A 558 4.27 19.62 -3.24
CA ALA A 558 2.94 19.29 -2.75
C ALA A 558 2.43 18.00 -3.42
N PHE A 559 2.51 17.92 -4.76
CA PHE A 559 2.10 16.72 -5.50
C PHE A 559 2.84 15.45 -5.04
N VAL A 560 4.17 15.49 -4.92
CA VAL A 560 4.97 14.34 -4.48
C VAL A 560 4.66 13.98 -3.03
N ALA A 561 4.52 14.97 -2.15
CA ALA A 561 4.15 14.74 -0.75
C ALA A 561 2.78 14.07 -0.63
N THR A 562 1.77 14.58 -1.34
CA THR A 562 0.43 13.98 -1.42
C THR A 562 0.51 12.54 -1.95
N PHE A 563 1.20 12.32 -3.06
CA PHE A 563 1.34 10.98 -3.63
C PHE A 563 1.97 10.00 -2.63
N LEU A 564 3.07 10.38 -1.96
CA LEU A 564 3.71 9.54 -0.94
C LEU A 564 2.80 9.29 0.27
N THR A 565 1.95 10.24 0.64
CA THR A 565 0.97 10.09 1.72
C THR A 565 -0.14 9.11 1.34
N LEU A 566 -0.54 9.06 0.07
CA LEU A 566 -1.59 8.18 -0.43
C LEU A 566 -1.16 6.72 -0.62
N ILE A 567 0.14 6.44 -0.82
CA ILE A 567 0.64 5.07 -1.04
C ILE A 567 0.11 4.05 -0.01
N PRO A 568 0.14 4.30 1.32
CA PRO A 568 -0.39 3.34 2.29
C PRO A 568 -1.87 3.06 2.14
N SER A 569 -2.66 4.09 1.80
CA SER A 569 -4.11 3.94 1.59
C SER A 569 -4.44 3.10 0.35
N LEU A 570 -3.51 3.06 -0.62
CA LEU A 570 -3.63 2.25 -1.84
C LEU A 570 -3.20 0.79 -1.64
N MET A 571 -2.35 0.51 -0.65
CA MET A 571 -1.77 -0.83 -0.45
C MET A 571 -2.83 -1.94 -0.31
N PRO A 572 -3.97 -1.77 0.38
CA PRO A 572 -5.01 -2.78 0.46
C PRO A 572 -5.61 -3.12 -0.90
N TYR A 573 -5.84 -2.13 -1.76
CA TYR A 573 -6.42 -2.33 -3.09
C TYR A 573 -5.44 -2.98 -4.05
N LEU A 574 -4.16 -2.55 -4.03
CA LEU A 574 -3.09 -3.20 -4.78
C LEU A 574 -2.86 -4.64 -4.31
N GLY A 575 -2.92 -4.87 -3.00
CA GLY A 575 -2.88 -6.21 -2.41
C GLY A 575 -4.05 -7.08 -2.86
N THR A 576 -5.24 -6.50 -3.01
CA THR A 576 -6.42 -7.20 -3.54
C THR A 576 -6.21 -7.61 -5.00
N ILE A 577 -5.69 -6.73 -5.85
CA ILE A 577 -5.32 -7.04 -7.24
C ILE A 577 -4.30 -8.19 -7.27
N PHE A 578 -3.25 -8.11 -6.44
CA PHE A 578 -2.24 -9.16 -6.33
C PHE A 578 -2.84 -10.51 -5.92
N CYS A 579 -3.75 -10.53 -4.94
CA CYS A 579 -4.44 -11.75 -4.52
C CYS A 579 -5.30 -12.35 -5.63
N VAL A 580 -6.03 -11.52 -6.37
CA VAL A 580 -6.82 -11.96 -7.54
C VAL A 580 -5.90 -12.52 -8.62
N MET A 581 -4.77 -11.86 -8.90
CA MET A 581 -3.77 -12.39 -9.82
C MET A 581 -3.20 -13.74 -9.35
N CYS A 582 -2.95 -13.94 -8.06
CA CYS A 582 -2.51 -15.22 -7.51
C CYS A 582 -3.54 -16.33 -7.74
N ILE A 583 -4.83 -16.05 -7.56
CA ILE A 583 -5.92 -17.01 -7.84
C ILE A 583 -5.95 -17.35 -9.33
N TYR A 584 -5.93 -16.34 -10.21
CA TYR A 584 -5.91 -16.57 -11.66
C TYR A 584 -4.63 -17.26 -12.14
N CYS A 585 -3.48 -16.96 -11.52
CA CYS A 585 -2.23 -17.65 -11.81
C CYS A 585 -2.34 -19.15 -11.49
N SER A 586 -2.84 -19.50 -10.31
CA SER A 586 -3.07 -20.90 -9.94
C SER A 586 -4.03 -21.60 -10.91
N LEU A 587 -5.09 -20.91 -11.32
CA LEU A 587 -6.04 -21.44 -12.31
C LEU A 587 -5.39 -21.58 -13.70
N GLY A 588 -4.62 -20.57 -14.12
CA GLY A 588 -3.89 -20.60 -15.39
C GLY A 588 -2.87 -21.74 -15.48
N LEU A 589 -2.12 -22.00 -14.40
CA LEU A 589 -1.20 -23.13 -14.30
C LEU A 589 -1.91 -24.48 -14.43
N GLN A 590 -3.11 -24.63 -13.89
CA GLN A 590 -3.89 -25.86 -13.96
C GLN A 590 -4.51 -26.10 -15.35
N ILE A 591 -4.94 -25.02 -16.03
CA ILE A 591 -5.62 -25.13 -17.35
C ILE A 591 -4.59 -25.15 -18.47
N PHE A 592 -3.57 -24.30 -18.42
CA PHE A 592 -2.65 -24.03 -19.53
C PHE A 592 -1.23 -24.53 -19.31
N GLY A 593 -0.93 -25.05 -18.09
CA GLY A 593 0.42 -25.48 -17.75
C GLY A 593 0.96 -26.55 -18.69
N GLY A 594 2.20 -26.38 -19.17
CA GLY A 594 2.88 -27.32 -20.06
C GLY A 594 2.46 -27.24 -21.54
N THR A 595 1.44 -26.47 -21.91
CA THR A 595 0.99 -26.36 -23.34
C THR A 595 1.99 -25.60 -24.19
N VAL A 596 2.66 -24.59 -23.64
CA VAL A 596 3.70 -23.82 -24.31
C VAL A 596 5.05 -24.50 -24.08
N ASN A 597 5.54 -25.24 -25.07
CA ASN A 597 6.84 -25.91 -25.02
C ASN A 597 7.48 -25.97 -26.40
N ALA A 598 8.81 -26.12 -26.46
CA ALA A 598 9.57 -26.11 -27.71
C ALA A 598 9.28 -27.30 -28.65
N GLY A 599 8.61 -28.35 -28.15
CA GLY A 599 8.24 -29.52 -28.94
C GLY A 599 6.79 -29.53 -29.43
N ASN A 600 6.00 -28.48 -29.14
CA ASN A 600 4.62 -28.41 -29.57
C ASN A 600 4.52 -27.83 -30.99
N PRO A 601 4.15 -28.62 -32.02
CA PRO A 601 4.09 -28.14 -33.40
C PRO A 601 3.02 -27.07 -33.63
N ASP A 602 1.93 -27.08 -32.83
CA ASP A 602 0.86 -26.11 -32.93
C ASP A 602 1.29 -24.72 -32.45
N LEU A 603 2.35 -24.64 -31.64
CA LEU A 603 2.87 -23.38 -31.13
C LEU A 603 3.44 -22.49 -32.23
N GLU A 604 4.16 -23.04 -33.22
CA GLU A 604 4.76 -22.28 -34.31
C GLU A 604 3.74 -21.51 -35.16
N GLY A 605 2.52 -22.03 -35.24
CA GLY A 605 1.42 -21.40 -35.95
C GLY A 605 0.80 -20.19 -35.24
N THR A 606 1.00 -20.09 -33.93
CA THR A 606 0.35 -19.05 -33.11
C THR A 606 1.03 -17.69 -33.19
N ASP A 607 0.27 -16.63 -32.91
CA ASP A 607 0.81 -15.28 -32.85
C ASP A 607 1.73 -15.08 -31.62
N LEU A 608 1.63 -15.94 -30.62
CA LEU A 608 2.52 -15.97 -29.45
C LEU A 608 3.98 -16.32 -29.87
N ALA A 609 4.16 -17.31 -30.73
CA ALA A 609 5.47 -17.68 -31.25
C ALA A 609 5.99 -16.67 -32.27
N LYS A 610 5.11 -16.20 -33.19
CA LYS A 610 5.50 -15.21 -34.22
C LYS A 610 6.03 -13.90 -33.62
N ASN A 611 5.54 -13.50 -32.45
CA ASN A 611 5.95 -12.27 -31.77
C ASN A 611 7.03 -12.51 -30.68
N ASP A 612 7.56 -13.73 -30.56
CA ASP A 612 8.56 -14.11 -29.54
C ASP A 612 8.08 -13.89 -28.09
N TYR A 613 6.79 -14.12 -27.82
CA TYR A 613 6.18 -13.97 -26.48
C TYR A 613 6.12 -15.28 -25.68
N VAL A 614 6.87 -16.31 -26.08
CA VAL A 614 6.82 -17.65 -25.48
C VAL A 614 7.22 -17.69 -24.01
N LEU A 615 8.00 -16.68 -23.53
CA LEU A 615 8.39 -16.55 -22.12
C LEU A 615 7.22 -16.10 -21.24
N PHE A 616 6.20 -15.45 -21.81
CA PHE A 616 4.98 -15.06 -21.09
C PHE A 616 3.95 -16.19 -21.15
N ASN A 617 4.09 -17.14 -20.26
CA ASN A 617 3.30 -18.38 -20.25
C ASN A 617 2.78 -18.73 -18.84
N PHE A 618 1.96 -19.79 -18.75
CA PHE A 618 1.43 -20.33 -17.51
C PHE A 618 2.09 -21.66 -17.12
N ASN A 619 3.35 -21.88 -17.45
CA ASN A 619 4.04 -23.11 -17.12
C ASN A 619 4.54 -23.13 -15.68
N ASP A 620 4.88 -21.97 -15.12
CA ASP A 620 5.22 -21.83 -13.71
C ASP A 620 4.62 -20.57 -13.10
N TYR A 621 4.66 -20.46 -11.78
CA TYR A 621 4.03 -19.36 -11.08
C TYR A 621 4.66 -18.00 -11.38
N PRO A 622 6.01 -17.82 -11.41
CA PRO A 622 6.62 -16.58 -11.77
C PRO A 622 6.23 -16.07 -13.17
N ASN A 623 6.30 -16.93 -14.18
CA ASN A 623 5.93 -16.55 -15.55
C ASN A 623 4.42 -16.25 -15.67
N GLY A 624 3.58 -17.06 -14.98
CA GLY A 624 2.15 -16.83 -14.92
C GLY A 624 1.80 -15.47 -14.31
N MET A 625 2.47 -15.06 -13.24
CA MET A 625 2.28 -13.74 -12.63
C MET A 625 2.73 -12.60 -13.54
N VAL A 626 3.85 -12.75 -14.25
CA VAL A 626 4.32 -11.76 -15.24
C VAL A 626 3.35 -11.69 -16.42
N THR A 627 2.85 -12.83 -16.89
CA THR A 627 1.84 -12.88 -17.96
C THR A 627 0.55 -12.16 -17.54
N LEU A 628 0.05 -12.42 -16.33
CA LEU A 628 -1.15 -11.72 -15.81
C LEU A 628 -0.91 -10.23 -15.60
N PHE A 629 0.29 -9.83 -15.18
CA PHE A 629 0.64 -8.42 -15.10
C PHE A 629 0.63 -7.75 -16.48
N ASN A 630 1.16 -8.42 -17.52
CA ASN A 630 1.08 -7.92 -18.89
C ASN A 630 -0.37 -7.82 -19.39
N LEU A 631 -1.22 -8.79 -19.04
CA LEU A 631 -2.66 -8.73 -19.32
C LEU A 631 -3.35 -7.59 -18.56
N LEU A 632 -2.94 -7.30 -17.32
CA LEU A 632 -3.48 -6.20 -16.50
C LEU A 632 -3.26 -4.84 -17.17
N VAL A 633 -2.11 -4.62 -17.80
CA VAL A 633 -1.80 -3.37 -18.52
C VAL A 633 -2.33 -3.36 -19.95
N MET A 634 -3.12 -4.35 -20.35
CA MET A 634 -3.78 -4.46 -21.67
C MET A 634 -2.83 -4.55 -22.88
N GLY A 635 -1.56 -4.95 -22.65
CA GLY A 635 -0.58 -5.11 -23.74
C GLY A 635 -0.94 -6.27 -24.65
N ASN A 636 -1.51 -6.01 -25.83
CA ASN A 636 -1.84 -7.02 -26.86
C ASN A 636 -2.53 -8.30 -26.34
N TRP A 637 -3.31 -8.17 -25.26
CA TRP A 637 -3.88 -9.29 -24.51
C TRP A 637 -4.68 -10.30 -25.34
N HIS A 638 -5.24 -9.86 -26.47
CA HIS A 638 -5.99 -10.72 -27.39
C HIS A 638 -5.10 -11.81 -28.03
N ILE A 639 -3.78 -11.57 -28.17
CA ILE A 639 -2.81 -12.54 -28.69
C ILE A 639 -2.76 -13.78 -27.78
N TRP A 640 -2.68 -13.58 -26.45
CA TRP A 640 -2.70 -14.70 -25.50
C TRP A 640 -4.01 -15.45 -25.57
N MET A 641 -5.14 -14.76 -25.58
CA MET A 641 -6.45 -15.38 -25.61
C MET A 641 -6.64 -16.23 -26.89
N GLN A 642 -6.26 -15.69 -28.06
CA GLN A 642 -6.35 -16.38 -29.33
C GLN A 642 -5.38 -17.58 -29.37
N SER A 643 -4.13 -17.39 -29.03
CA SER A 643 -3.10 -18.43 -29.06
C SER A 643 -3.43 -19.59 -28.10
N TYR A 644 -3.83 -19.30 -26.87
CA TYR A 644 -4.25 -20.36 -25.93
C TYR A 644 -5.53 -21.07 -26.36
N LYS A 645 -6.46 -20.39 -27.01
CA LYS A 645 -7.62 -21.07 -27.63
C LYS A 645 -7.18 -22.05 -28.73
N GLU A 646 -6.24 -21.67 -29.58
CA GLU A 646 -5.69 -22.53 -30.64
C GLU A 646 -4.95 -23.72 -30.05
N LEU A 647 -4.09 -23.51 -29.04
CA LEU A 647 -3.32 -24.56 -28.37
C LEU A 647 -4.18 -25.55 -27.56
N THR A 648 -5.26 -25.09 -26.92
CA THR A 648 -6.13 -25.94 -26.09
C THR A 648 -7.30 -26.52 -26.85
N GLY A 649 -7.66 -25.97 -28.00
CA GLY A 649 -8.81 -26.35 -28.78
C GLY A 649 -10.17 -26.08 -28.14
N THR A 650 -10.22 -25.43 -26.96
CA THR A 650 -11.44 -25.22 -26.18
C THR A 650 -11.87 -23.76 -26.11
N SER A 651 -13.17 -23.50 -26.24
CA SER A 651 -13.75 -22.16 -26.10
C SER A 651 -13.81 -21.67 -24.64
N TRP A 652 -13.57 -22.52 -23.63
CA TRP A 652 -13.49 -22.12 -22.23
C TRP A 652 -12.33 -21.19 -21.94
N THR A 653 -11.31 -21.18 -22.79
CA THR A 653 -10.21 -20.23 -22.77
C THR A 653 -10.71 -18.78 -22.76
N TYR A 654 -11.74 -18.47 -23.55
CA TYR A 654 -12.34 -17.15 -23.56
C TYR A 654 -12.92 -16.75 -22.18
N ALA A 655 -13.56 -17.69 -21.50
CA ALA A 655 -14.14 -17.42 -20.18
C ALA A 655 -13.07 -17.03 -19.14
N TYR A 656 -11.89 -17.67 -19.18
CA TYR A 656 -10.75 -17.33 -18.32
C TYR A 656 -10.29 -15.87 -18.55
N PHE A 657 -9.94 -15.51 -19.78
CA PHE A 657 -9.41 -14.18 -20.09
C PHE A 657 -10.46 -13.06 -19.94
N VAL A 658 -11.69 -13.30 -20.35
CA VAL A 658 -12.79 -12.32 -20.22
C VAL A 658 -13.13 -12.09 -18.75
N SER A 659 -13.21 -13.13 -17.92
CA SER A 659 -13.46 -12.97 -16.48
C SER A 659 -12.33 -12.23 -15.79
N PHE A 660 -11.07 -12.48 -16.16
CA PHE A 660 -9.93 -11.71 -15.67
C PHE A 660 -10.06 -10.23 -16.02
N TYR A 661 -10.39 -9.91 -17.28
CA TYR A 661 -10.62 -8.55 -17.74
C TYR A 661 -11.70 -7.84 -16.92
N LEU A 662 -12.86 -8.47 -16.77
CA LEU A 662 -14.00 -7.87 -16.05
C LEU A 662 -13.67 -7.60 -14.58
N ILE A 663 -13.05 -8.55 -13.90
CA ILE A 663 -12.79 -8.43 -12.46
C ILE A 663 -11.56 -7.53 -12.19
N THR A 664 -10.46 -7.76 -12.88
CA THR A 664 -9.19 -7.12 -12.52
C THR A 664 -9.06 -5.74 -13.15
N ILE A 665 -9.42 -5.60 -14.44
CA ILE A 665 -9.21 -4.34 -15.15
C ILE A 665 -10.42 -3.42 -15.00
N LEU A 666 -11.60 -3.91 -15.36
CA LEU A 666 -12.80 -3.06 -15.40
C LEU A 666 -13.32 -2.71 -14.00
N LEU A 667 -13.15 -3.57 -13.01
CA LEU A 667 -13.56 -3.30 -11.62
C LEU A 667 -12.40 -2.77 -10.79
N LEU A 668 -11.37 -3.59 -10.53
CA LEU A 668 -10.34 -3.28 -9.53
C LEU A 668 -9.40 -2.16 -9.96
N LEU A 669 -8.85 -2.20 -11.17
CA LEU A 669 -7.91 -1.18 -11.63
C LEU A 669 -8.57 0.19 -11.77
N ASN A 670 -9.78 0.24 -12.33
CA ASN A 670 -10.55 1.48 -12.45
C ASN A 670 -10.90 2.06 -11.08
N LEU A 671 -11.22 1.21 -10.10
CA LEU A 671 -11.47 1.64 -8.73
C LEU A 671 -10.24 2.29 -8.09
N VAL A 672 -9.05 1.67 -8.27
CA VAL A 672 -7.79 2.25 -7.78
C VAL A 672 -7.55 3.62 -8.41
N MET A 673 -7.76 3.76 -9.72
CA MET A 673 -7.58 5.05 -10.41
C MET A 673 -8.55 6.11 -9.89
N ALA A 674 -9.82 5.77 -9.69
CA ALA A 674 -10.82 6.70 -9.17
C ALA A 674 -10.48 7.14 -7.73
N PHE A 675 -10.07 6.20 -6.87
CA PHE A 675 -9.64 6.50 -5.50
C PHE A 675 -8.43 7.43 -5.47
N VAL A 676 -7.42 7.20 -6.31
CA VAL A 676 -6.22 8.06 -6.39
C VAL A 676 -6.60 9.48 -6.76
N LEU A 677 -7.47 9.66 -7.75
CA LEU A 677 -7.89 11.00 -8.21
C LEU A 677 -8.63 11.75 -7.10
N GLU A 678 -9.61 11.11 -6.47
CA GLU A 678 -10.40 11.74 -5.40
C GLU A 678 -9.54 12.08 -4.18
N ALA A 679 -8.72 11.13 -3.73
CA ALA A 679 -7.82 11.35 -2.62
C ALA A 679 -6.81 12.47 -2.90
N PHE A 680 -6.36 12.61 -4.14
CA PHE A 680 -5.50 13.71 -4.56
C PHE A 680 -6.22 15.06 -4.48
N PHE A 681 -7.44 15.17 -4.98
CA PHE A 681 -8.21 16.41 -4.91
C PHE A 681 -8.56 16.78 -3.47
N ALA A 682 -8.97 15.82 -2.65
CA ALA A 682 -9.26 16.04 -1.23
C ALA A 682 -8.02 16.53 -0.45
N GLU A 683 -6.84 15.98 -0.71
CA GLU A 683 -5.60 16.44 -0.08
C GLU A 683 -5.23 17.85 -0.52
N MET A 684 -5.42 18.20 -1.80
CA MET A 684 -5.18 19.56 -2.28
C MET A 684 -6.14 20.58 -1.64
N GLU A 685 -7.39 20.22 -1.43
CA GLU A 685 -8.38 21.07 -0.76
C GLU A 685 -8.02 21.26 0.71
N LEU A 686 -7.61 20.21 1.42
CA LEU A 686 -7.15 20.29 2.80
C LEU A 686 -5.91 21.19 2.92
N GLU A 687 -4.92 21.04 2.05
CA GLU A 687 -3.71 21.86 2.06
C GLU A 687 -4.05 23.35 1.79
N THR A 688 -5.00 23.61 0.89
CA THR A 688 -5.45 24.96 0.59
C THR A 688 -6.17 25.59 1.79
N SER A 689 -7.03 24.83 2.47
CA SER A 689 -7.74 25.30 3.67
C SER A 689 -6.79 25.57 4.83
N GLU A 690 -5.81 24.68 5.08
CA GLU A 690 -4.77 24.87 6.10
C GLU A 690 -3.93 26.15 5.82
N ASN A 691 -3.58 26.41 4.56
CA ASN A 691 -2.84 27.62 4.17
C ASN A 691 -3.68 28.89 4.34
N CYS A 692 -4.98 28.86 4.03
CA CYS A 692 -5.89 29.99 4.24
C CYS A 692 -6.09 30.30 5.72
N GLU A 693 -6.20 29.27 6.57
CA GLU A 693 -6.30 29.42 8.02
C GLU A 693 -5.01 29.97 8.63
N ALA A 694 -3.85 29.52 8.16
CA ALA A 694 -2.55 30.03 8.59
C ALA A 694 -2.39 31.53 8.25
N LEU A 695 -2.77 31.95 7.03
CA LEU A 695 -2.77 33.35 6.61
C LEU A 695 -3.77 34.21 7.41
N GLY A 696 -4.93 33.69 7.75
CA GLY A 696 -5.93 34.36 8.59
C GLY A 696 -5.48 34.54 10.04
N LYS A 697 -4.70 33.62 10.58
CA LYS A 697 -4.15 33.62 11.96
C LYS A 697 -2.92 34.53 12.10
N GLU A 698 -2.14 34.77 11.03
CA GLU A 698 -1.04 35.75 11.06
C GLU A 698 -1.51 37.21 11.24
N ALA A 699 -2.76 37.48 10.87
CA ALA A 699 -3.38 38.80 11.09
C ALA A 699 -3.87 39.04 12.53
N GLY A 700 -4.00 38.02 13.34
CA GLY A 700 -4.37 38.03 14.77
C GLY A 700 -3.20 37.56 15.63
N LYS A 701 -2.79 38.36 16.57
CA LYS A 701 -1.62 38.29 17.46
C LYS A 701 -1.51 37.05 18.39
N ASP A 702 -2.05 35.86 17.99
CA ASP A 702 -1.90 34.62 18.77
C ASP A 702 -0.92 33.63 18.09
N ARG A 703 0.32 33.83 18.45
CA ARG A 703 1.54 33.18 17.94
C ARG A 703 1.70 31.70 18.32
N ARG A 704 0.72 31.02 18.91
CA ARG A 704 0.90 29.70 19.56
C ARG A 704 0.16 28.51 18.95
N ARG A 705 -0.58 28.70 17.86
CA ARG A 705 -1.32 27.61 17.20
C ARG A 705 -0.86 27.37 15.75
N SER A 706 0.41 27.06 15.57
CA SER A 706 0.82 26.44 14.32
C SER A 706 0.62 24.93 14.50
N ILE A 707 -0.43 24.39 13.91
CA ILE A 707 -0.72 22.96 13.89
C ILE A 707 0.43 22.28 13.13
N GLY A 708 1.26 21.54 13.85
CA GLY A 708 2.34 20.76 13.26
C GLY A 708 1.80 19.59 12.43
N SER A 709 2.64 19.01 11.61
CA SER A 709 2.29 17.88 10.74
C SER A 709 1.66 16.74 11.54
N LYS A 710 0.40 16.41 11.25
CA LYS A 710 -0.32 15.26 11.77
C LYS A 710 0.45 13.97 11.46
N THR A 711 0.37 12.96 12.32
CA THR A 711 0.97 11.67 12.00
C THR A 711 0.37 11.12 10.70
N ARG A 712 1.13 10.33 9.95
CA ARG A 712 0.71 9.80 8.65
C ARG A 712 -0.63 9.08 8.70
N SER A 713 -0.86 8.28 9.73
CA SER A 713 -2.12 7.54 9.91
C SER A 713 -3.33 8.45 10.05
N GLN A 714 -3.18 9.56 10.78
CA GLN A 714 -4.25 10.50 11.04
C GLN A 714 -4.54 11.41 9.86
N ARG A 715 -3.52 11.77 9.09
CA ARG A 715 -3.73 12.48 7.84
C ARG A 715 -4.58 11.66 6.87
N ILE A 716 -4.40 10.34 6.88
CA ILE A 716 -5.24 9.40 6.11
C ILE A 716 -6.67 9.39 6.64
N ASP A 717 -6.87 9.30 7.96
CA ASP A 717 -8.22 9.31 8.55
C ASP A 717 -8.95 10.63 8.25
N ILE A 718 -8.30 11.79 8.40
CA ILE A 718 -8.86 13.09 8.05
C ILE A 718 -9.17 13.18 6.56
N LEU A 719 -8.27 12.72 5.70
CA LEU A 719 -8.49 12.67 4.27
C LEU A 719 -9.74 11.84 3.92
N LEU A 720 -9.88 10.65 4.52
CA LEU A 720 -11.05 9.80 4.33
C LEU A 720 -12.33 10.47 4.82
N HIS A 721 -12.31 11.13 5.97
CA HIS A 721 -13.46 11.88 6.48
C HIS A 721 -13.82 13.06 5.57
N HIS A 722 -12.83 13.78 5.04
CA HIS A 722 -13.08 14.86 4.08
C HIS A 722 -13.69 14.35 2.77
N MET A 723 -13.09 13.30 2.18
CA MET A 723 -13.62 12.65 0.98
C MET A 723 -15.07 12.16 1.14
N LEU A 724 -15.40 11.66 2.33
CA LEU A 724 -16.67 11.01 2.63
C LEU A 724 -17.66 11.93 3.35
N SER A 725 -17.37 13.21 3.51
CA SER A 725 -18.16 14.16 4.31
C SER A 725 -19.64 14.19 3.90
N THR A 726 -19.92 14.14 2.59
CA THR A 726 -21.27 14.15 2.05
C THR A 726 -22.04 12.87 2.41
N GLU A 727 -21.41 11.71 2.27
CA GLU A 727 -21.98 10.39 2.53
C GLU A 727 -22.13 10.12 4.03
N LEU A 728 -21.18 10.57 4.84
CA LEU A 728 -21.24 10.46 6.30
C LEU A 728 -22.43 11.27 6.86
N ASN A 729 -22.65 12.48 6.37
CA ASN A 729 -23.81 13.30 6.76
C ASN A 729 -25.14 12.64 6.37
N GLN A 730 -25.24 12.00 5.20
CA GLN A 730 -26.42 11.25 4.80
C GLN A 730 -26.66 10.02 5.67
N THR A 731 -25.59 9.33 6.07
CA THR A 731 -25.68 8.13 6.93
C THR A 731 -26.15 8.49 8.34
N GLN A 732 -25.72 9.62 8.90
CA GLN A 732 -26.17 10.12 10.19
C GLN A 732 -27.64 10.53 10.18
N CYS A 733 -28.15 11.12 9.09
CA CYS A 733 -29.56 11.48 8.94
C CYS A 733 -30.50 10.27 8.72
N SER A 734 -29.98 9.12 8.29
CA SER A 734 -30.76 7.91 7.98
C SER A 734 -30.77 6.87 9.10
N SER A 735 -30.03 7.07 10.20
CA SER A 735 -30.09 6.22 11.40
C SER A 735 -31.22 6.74 12.32
N PRO A 736 -32.33 5.95 12.57
CA PRO A 736 -33.42 6.36 13.45
C PRO A 736 -33.00 6.42 14.91
#